data_c60f49f9f3fc78f4f87fb105dff42d24
#
_entry.id   c60f49f9f3fc78f4f87fb105dff42d24
#
_cell.length_a   1.000
_cell.length_b   1.000
_cell.length_c   1.000
_cell.angle_alpha   90.00
_cell.angle_beta   90.00
_cell.angle_gamma   90.00
#
_symmetry.space_group_name_H-M   'P 1'
#
loop_
_entity.id
_entity.type
_entity.pdbx_description
1 polymer ?
#
loop_
_entity_poly.entity_id
_entity_poly.type
_entity_poly.pdbx_seq_one_letter_code
_entity_poly.pdbx_strand_id
1 'polypeptide(L)'
;LISNKSVQEVLDIAQAADVIEDYVTLKRRGANLMGLCPFHDEKTPSFTVSPSKNIYKCFGCGKGGGAVQFIMEHDGLSFPETIRHLAKRYNITLEEDGDFDQKKYNDQKKLEESYFIINDFAASFFKNNLHNTDEGKLIALSYFKERGFNGQTIDKFDLGYAPDNSTALTAKAKAAQYNIEFMQALGLTSKNGYDFFRSRVMFPIHNLTGKIIGFAGRTLSTSKKTPKYINSPETPIYNKRKILYGMHVAKSAIKKADNCFIVEGYTDVISMHQNGVENVAASSGTSLTSEQVRLVKRYSSNITFLYDGDAAGIKASIRGLDIVLESDMNARLVSLPEGEDPDSFVKKMGNEGFNDFVEKNAKDFIHFKMDILKEEALANPIKKSEVINDIIESIAKIRDAIKRSLYVKECSQLFDIDEALLVRETNKVIRNNIKQKRIEKEREERREIGRSMAPDPGSTIPNELDNLPQEKVDHSQSYRFKEKKQDEYQEKDLARIIVMAGNHDITDEEDQVIKVADLIYSNIFDVIQYFNNDMYKRIIEEGFKISEAAEEVNIVDHFVRHEDQEVSAFAIDCNTSKYEYANWESKEVSLQTQPVPEKNFYLDSIQSIYRFKLKKVNQVLKELGKRINDLTTDDPTSINDALEGYKELSEIKKDIADKLGTVIP
;
A
#
# COMPACT_ATOMS: atom_id res chain seq x y z
N LEU A 1 14.01 -16.22 11.94
CA LEU A 1 14.22 -15.41 10.72
C LEU A 1 15.39 -16.03 9.93
N ILE A 2 15.37 -15.87 8.60
CA ILE A 2 16.55 -16.22 7.80
C ILE A 2 17.66 -15.29 8.28
N SER A 3 18.87 -15.83 8.53
CA SER A 3 19.99 -15.01 8.99
C SER A 3 20.33 -13.94 7.95
N ASN A 4 20.73 -12.75 8.39
CA ASN A 4 21.14 -11.67 7.48
C ASN A 4 22.27 -12.14 6.55
N LYS A 5 23.16 -13.00 7.03
CA LYS A 5 24.22 -13.60 6.24
C LYS A 5 23.67 -14.46 5.11
N SER A 6 22.71 -15.34 5.38
CA SER A 6 22.08 -16.17 4.35
C SER A 6 21.24 -15.35 3.36
N VAL A 7 20.56 -14.31 3.84
CA VAL A 7 19.85 -13.35 2.97
C VAL A 7 20.85 -12.70 2.02
N GLN A 8 21.97 -12.20 2.55
CA GLN A 8 23.01 -11.54 1.74
C GLN A 8 23.61 -12.50 0.72
N GLU A 9 23.91 -13.74 1.10
CA GLU A 9 24.43 -14.77 0.21
C GLU A 9 23.49 -15.06 -0.97
N VAL A 10 22.17 -15.15 -0.72
CA VAL A 10 21.16 -15.29 -1.78
C VAL A 10 21.13 -14.06 -2.68
N LEU A 11 21.16 -12.85 -2.10
CA LEU A 11 21.15 -11.60 -2.85
C LEU A 11 22.37 -11.42 -3.74
N ASP A 12 23.55 -11.87 -3.30
CA ASP A 12 24.80 -11.73 -4.02
C ASP A 12 24.89 -12.72 -5.20
N ILE A 13 24.32 -13.92 -5.05
CA ILE A 13 24.33 -14.95 -6.09
C ILE A 13 23.19 -14.73 -7.10
N ALA A 14 22.05 -14.21 -6.68
CA ALA A 14 20.88 -14.04 -7.53
C ALA A 14 21.07 -12.90 -8.55
N GLN A 15 21.41 -13.28 -9.78
CA GLN A 15 21.53 -12.34 -10.88
C GLN A 15 20.16 -12.08 -11.51
N ALA A 16 19.80 -10.79 -11.63
CA ALA A 16 18.50 -10.39 -12.21
C ALA A 16 18.30 -10.93 -13.64
N ALA A 17 19.35 -10.93 -14.45
CA ALA A 17 19.30 -11.47 -15.81
C ALA A 17 18.92 -12.96 -15.81
N ASP A 18 19.64 -13.78 -15.02
CA ASP A 18 19.44 -15.24 -14.98
C ASP A 18 18.05 -15.61 -14.45
N VAL A 19 17.58 -14.87 -13.44
CA VAL A 19 16.26 -15.13 -12.84
C VAL A 19 15.14 -14.73 -13.80
N ILE A 20 15.29 -13.58 -14.47
CA ILE A 20 14.24 -13.03 -15.34
C ILE A 20 14.16 -13.81 -16.67
N GLU A 21 15.26 -14.38 -17.16
CA GLU A 21 15.26 -15.20 -18.39
C GLU A 21 14.36 -16.44 -18.30
N ASP A 22 14.07 -16.96 -17.10
CA ASP A 22 13.12 -18.05 -16.92
C ASP A 22 11.66 -17.65 -17.23
N TYR A 23 11.36 -16.37 -17.16
CA TYR A 23 10.00 -15.82 -17.29
C TYR A 23 9.80 -14.98 -18.54
N VAL A 24 10.87 -14.35 -19.04
CA VAL A 24 10.83 -13.38 -20.13
C VAL A 24 11.91 -13.68 -21.16
N THR A 25 11.52 -13.78 -22.43
CA THR A 25 12.50 -13.91 -23.52
C THR A 25 13.24 -12.59 -23.69
N LEU A 26 14.53 -12.56 -23.27
CA LEU A 26 15.39 -11.38 -23.35
C LEU A 26 16.26 -11.42 -24.61
N LYS A 27 16.46 -10.26 -25.25
CA LYS A 27 17.35 -10.06 -26.40
C LYS A 27 18.39 -9.00 -26.07
N ARG A 28 19.64 -9.26 -26.43
CA ARG A 28 20.72 -8.30 -26.16
C ARG A 28 20.58 -7.03 -27.00
N ARG A 29 20.72 -5.88 -26.33
CA ARG A 29 20.73 -4.56 -26.97
C ARG A 29 21.78 -3.68 -26.27
N GLY A 30 22.94 -3.54 -26.89
CA GLY A 30 24.10 -2.89 -26.26
C GLY A 30 24.60 -3.66 -25.03
N ALA A 31 24.77 -2.98 -23.93
CA ALA A 31 25.17 -3.54 -22.63
C ALA A 31 23.99 -4.18 -21.88
N ASN A 32 22.76 -3.92 -22.28
CA ASN A 32 21.54 -4.36 -21.60
C ASN A 32 20.83 -5.49 -22.36
N LEU A 33 19.89 -6.15 -21.66
CA LEU A 33 18.94 -7.10 -22.23
C LEU A 33 17.56 -6.47 -22.29
N MET A 34 16.79 -6.73 -23.34
CA MET A 34 15.44 -6.19 -23.51
C MET A 34 14.44 -7.29 -23.85
N GLY A 35 13.22 -7.17 -23.32
CA GLY A 35 12.11 -8.07 -23.58
C GLY A 35 10.77 -7.37 -23.47
N LEU A 36 9.67 -8.12 -23.69
CA LEU A 36 8.32 -7.67 -23.40
C LEU A 36 8.09 -7.76 -21.88
N CYS A 37 7.44 -6.76 -21.33
CA CYS A 37 7.20 -6.69 -19.89
C CYS A 37 6.21 -7.76 -19.43
N PRO A 38 6.51 -8.55 -18.38
CA PRO A 38 5.57 -9.53 -17.85
C PRO A 38 4.48 -8.91 -16.96
N PHE A 39 4.59 -7.61 -16.65
CA PHE A 39 3.72 -6.91 -15.72
C PHE A 39 2.63 -6.07 -16.41
N HIS A 40 2.75 -5.80 -17.72
CA HIS A 40 1.75 -5.12 -18.52
C HIS A 40 1.82 -5.58 -19.99
N ASP A 41 0.70 -5.47 -20.72
CA ASP A 41 0.65 -5.83 -22.12
C ASP A 41 1.29 -4.75 -23.00
N GLU A 42 2.30 -5.14 -23.80
CA GLU A 42 2.96 -4.26 -24.76
C GLU A 42 3.34 -5.00 -26.04
N LYS A 43 3.36 -4.26 -27.17
CA LYS A 43 3.78 -4.80 -28.46
C LYS A 43 5.25 -4.51 -28.76
N THR A 44 5.81 -3.46 -28.17
CA THR A 44 7.20 -3.04 -28.34
C THR A 44 7.94 -3.21 -27.04
N PRO A 45 9.11 -3.89 -27.03
CA PRO A 45 9.85 -4.14 -25.80
C PRO A 45 10.23 -2.84 -25.08
N SER A 46 9.79 -2.70 -23.81
CA SER A 46 10.18 -1.61 -22.91
C SER A 46 10.80 -2.10 -21.60
N PHE A 47 10.84 -3.41 -21.41
CA PHE A 47 11.40 -4.05 -20.24
C PHE A 47 12.91 -4.27 -20.46
N THR A 48 13.72 -3.59 -19.65
CA THR A 48 15.19 -3.59 -19.77
C THR A 48 15.80 -4.21 -18.53
N VAL A 49 16.75 -5.12 -18.70
CA VAL A 49 17.56 -5.70 -17.65
C VAL A 49 19.00 -5.27 -17.85
N SER A 50 19.63 -4.75 -16.81
CA SER A 50 21.04 -4.37 -16.79
C SER A 50 21.85 -5.42 -16.02
N PRO A 51 22.61 -6.31 -16.71
CA PRO A 51 23.41 -7.31 -16.02
C PRO A 51 24.53 -6.70 -15.16
N SER A 52 25.13 -5.60 -15.60
CA SER A 52 26.22 -4.94 -14.86
C SER A 52 25.77 -4.29 -13.56
N LYS A 53 24.49 -3.83 -13.49
CA LYS A 53 23.88 -3.23 -12.29
C LYS A 53 23.00 -4.20 -11.52
N ASN A 54 22.82 -5.41 -12.02
CA ASN A 54 21.96 -6.46 -11.45
C ASN A 54 20.50 -6.02 -11.19
N ILE A 55 19.92 -5.18 -12.06
CA ILE A 55 18.57 -4.62 -11.94
C ILE A 55 17.79 -4.74 -13.25
N TYR A 56 16.46 -4.71 -13.12
CA TYR A 56 15.56 -4.48 -14.24
C TYR A 56 14.77 -3.18 -14.09
N LYS A 57 14.34 -2.62 -15.20
CA LYS A 57 13.40 -1.49 -15.26
C LYS A 57 12.51 -1.62 -16.49
N CYS A 58 11.20 -1.49 -16.30
CA CYS A 58 10.25 -1.33 -17.39
C CYS A 58 9.96 0.16 -17.60
N PHE A 59 10.28 0.69 -18.77
CA PHE A 59 10.01 2.10 -19.12
C PHE A 59 8.57 2.33 -19.56
N GLY A 60 7.76 1.27 -19.73
CA GLY A 60 6.34 1.36 -20.03
C GLY A 60 5.50 1.53 -18.76
N CYS A 61 5.63 0.63 -17.78
CA CYS A 61 4.83 0.65 -16.55
C CYS A 61 5.57 1.18 -15.31
N GLY A 62 6.86 1.55 -15.43
CA GLY A 62 7.65 2.11 -14.34
C GLY A 62 8.19 1.10 -13.32
N LYS A 63 7.81 -0.18 -13.37
CA LYS A 63 8.29 -1.21 -12.45
C LYS A 63 9.78 -1.48 -12.62
N GLY A 64 10.49 -1.70 -11.49
CA GLY A 64 11.92 -1.97 -11.50
C GLY A 64 12.38 -2.58 -10.18
N GLY A 65 13.56 -3.23 -10.18
CA GLY A 65 14.11 -3.90 -9.01
C GLY A 65 15.26 -4.84 -9.34
N GLY A 66 15.72 -5.58 -8.33
CA GLY A 66 16.62 -6.73 -8.49
C GLY A 66 15.85 -8.05 -8.68
N ALA A 67 16.58 -9.18 -8.68
CA ALA A 67 16.01 -10.53 -8.82
C ALA A 67 14.90 -10.83 -7.80
N VAL A 68 15.11 -10.45 -6.55
CA VAL A 68 14.12 -10.66 -5.46
C VAL A 68 12.85 -9.88 -5.71
N GLN A 69 12.96 -8.58 -6.04
CA GLN A 69 11.80 -7.75 -6.32
C GLN A 69 10.99 -8.29 -7.53
N PHE A 70 11.69 -8.78 -8.56
CA PHE A 70 11.04 -9.38 -9.72
C PHE A 70 10.16 -10.58 -9.32
N ILE A 71 10.70 -11.53 -8.56
CA ILE A 71 9.95 -12.73 -8.12
C ILE A 71 8.81 -12.35 -7.17
N MET A 72 9.04 -11.41 -6.24
CA MET A 72 7.97 -10.91 -5.36
C MET A 72 6.78 -10.35 -6.15
N GLU A 73 7.05 -9.58 -7.21
CA GLU A 73 6.00 -8.96 -8.02
C GLU A 73 5.38 -9.91 -9.05
N HIS A 74 6.18 -10.82 -9.63
CA HIS A 74 5.73 -11.76 -10.65
C HIS A 74 4.92 -12.91 -10.05
N ASP A 75 5.48 -13.57 -9.03
CA ASP A 75 4.88 -14.75 -8.41
C ASP A 75 3.98 -14.40 -7.20
N GLY A 76 4.02 -13.13 -6.74
CA GLY A 76 3.23 -12.68 -5.60
C GLY A 76 3.72 -13.22 -4.26
N LEU A 77 5.01 -13.57 -4.16
CA LEU A 77 5.63 -14.11 -2.95
C LEU A 77 6.03 -12.99 -1.97
N SER A 78 6.03 -13.31 -0.68
CA SER A 78 6.63 -12.44 0.33
C SER A 78 8.17 -12.48 0.26
N PHE A 79 8.85 -11.49 0.83
CA PHE A 79 10.31 -11.44 0.86
C PHE A 79 10.96 -12.75 1.41
N PRO A 80 10.55 -13.29 2.58
CA PRO A 80 11.11 -14.55 3.07
C PRO A 80 10.83 -15.76 2.17
N GLU A 81 9.66 -15.81 1.52
CA GLU A 81 9.33 -16.87 0.56
C GLU A 81 10.17 -16.77 -0.68
N THR A 82 10.42 -15.57 -1.17
CA THR A 82 11.27 -15.30 -2.32
C THR A 82 12.73 -15.68 -2.03
N ILE A 83 13.26 -15.33 -0.85
CA ILE A 83 14.62 -15.75 -0.44
C ILE A 83 14.73 -17.27 -0.40
N ARG A 84 13.74 -17.99 0.13
CA ARG A 84 13.73 -19.47 0.12
C ARG A 84 13.61 -20.04 -1.30
N HIS A 85 12.83 -19.41 -2.17
CA HIS A 85 12.68 -19.81 -3.57
C HIS A 85 14.01 -19.70 -4.30
N LEU A 86 14.70 -18.55 -4.18
CA LEU A 86 16.00 -18.31 -4.81
C LEU A 86 17.11 -19.17 -4.18
N ALA A 87 17.12 -19.36 -2.86
CA ALA A 87 18.06 -20.25 -2.18
C ALA A 87 17.96 -21.69 -2.71
N LYS A 88 16.72 -22.19 -2.90
CA LYS A 88 16.48 -23.50 -3.51
C LYS A 88 16.99 -23.57 -4.96
N ARG A 89 16.77 -22.52 -5.75
CA ARG A 89 17.26 -22.42 -7.15
C ARG A 89 18.78 -22.54 -7.22
N TYR A 90 19.47 -21.82 -6.33
CA TYR A 90 20.95 -21.75 -6.32
C TYR A 90 21.60 -22.76 -5.37
N ASN A 91 20.83 -23.71 -4.79
CA ASN A 91 21.30 -24.71 -3.82
C ASN A 91 22.02 -24.10 -2.61
N ILE A 92 21.57 -22.94 -2.14
CA ILE A 92 22.10 -22.28 -0.95
C ILE A 92 21.42 -22.83 0.29
N THR A 93 22.21 -23.25 1.28
CA THR A 93 21.69 -23.67 2.58
C THR A 93 21.46 -22.44 3.44
N LEU A 94 20.20 -22.14 3.76
CA LEU A 94 19.88 -20.99 4.59
C LEU A 94 20.19 -21.29 6.07
N GLU A 95 21.04 -20.46 6.66
CA GLU A 95 21.22 -20.42 8.12
C GLU A 95 20.12 -19.53 8.71
N GLU A 96 19.50 -20.00 9.78
CA GLU A 96 18.48 -19.22 10.49
C GLU A 96 19.08 -18.79 11.84
N ASP A 97 18.98 -17.47 12.18
CA ASP A 97 19.57 -16.91 13.39
C ASP A 97 18.95 -17.51 14.66
N GLY A 98 19.82 -17.98 15.55
CA GLY A 98 19.54 -18.86 16.67
C GLY A 98 18.82 -18.26 17.89
N ASP A 99 18.34 -17.01 17.85
CA ASP A 99 17.52 -16.41 18.93
C ASP A 99 16.04 -16.28 18.57
N PHE A 100 15.69 -16.58 17.35
CA PHE A 100 14.31 -16.80 16.99
C PHE A 100 14.02 -18.28 17.28
N ASP A 101 13.11 -18.54 18.21
CA ASP A 101 12.68 -19.88 18.63
C ASP A 101 12.16 -20.64 17.39
N GLN A 102 13.11 -21.21 16.61
CA GLN A 102 12.86 -21.98 15.37
C GLN A 102 11.85 -23.09 15.64
N LYS A 103 11.85 -23.58 16.87
CA LYS A 103 10.88 -24.56 17.36
C LYS A 103 9.49 -23.92 17.38
N LYS A 104 9.35 -22.72 17.90
CA LYS A 104 8.07 -21.98 17.90
C LYS A 104 7.59 -21.65 16.48
N TYR A 105 8.47 -21.20 15.59
CA TYR A 105 8.12 -20.92 14.19
C TYR A 105 7.72 -22.19 13.43
N ASN A 106 8.49 -23.27 13.57
CA ASN A 106 8.15 -24.57 12.97
C ASN A 106 6.88 -25.16 13.58
N ASP A 107 6.68 -25.00 14.88
CA ASP A 107 5.47 -25.45 15.57
C ASP A 107 4.25 -24.60 15.14
N GLN A 108 4.42 -23.29 14.97
CA GLN A 108 3.36 -22.42 14.44
C GLN A 108 3.01 -22.77 12.99
N LYS A 109 3.99 -23.01 12.14
CA LYS A 109 3.78 -23.42 10.75
C LYS A 109 3.10 -24.79 10.66
N LYS A 110 3.52 -25.77 11.48
CA LYS A 110 2.86 -27.08 11.60
C LYS A 110 1.42 -26.94 12.10
N LEU A 111 1.20 -26.01 13.03
CA LEU A 111 -0.12 -25.71 13.54
C LEU A 111 -1.03 -25.12 12.46
N GLU A 112 -0.54 -24.16 11.66
CA GLU A 112 -1.26 -23.61 10.52
C GLU A 112 -1.57 -24.69 9.46
N GLU A 113 -0.61 -25.54 9.15
CA GLU A 113 -0.81 -26.68 8.24
C GLU A 113 -1.90 -27.63 8.77
N SER A 114 -1.90 -27.89 10.07
CA SER A 114 -2.95 -28.69 10.72
C SER A 114 -4.32 -28.03 10.61
N TYR A 115 -4.41 -26.72 10.73
CA TYR A 115 -5.66 -25.97 10.52
C TYR A 115 -6.17 -26.07 9.09
N PHE A 116 -5.31 -25.96 8.08
CA PHE A 116 -5.70 -26.17 6.68
C PHE A 116 -6.24 -27.60 6.45
N ILE A 117 -5.55 -28.62 6.96
CA ILE A 117 -5.98 -30.01 6.83
C ILE A 117 -7.38 -30.23 7.44
N ILE A 118 -7.66 -29.61 8.59
CA ILE A 118 -8.97 -29.73 9.25
C ILE A 118 -10.05 -28.99 8.47
N ASN A 119 -9.75 -27.81 7.91
CA ASN A 119 -10.69 -27.09 7.06
C ASN A 119 -10.99 -27.88 5.76
N ASP A 120 -9.99 -28.48 5.12
CA ASP A 120 -10.18 -29.34 3.94
C ASP A 120 -11.02 -30.57 4.27
N PHE A 121 -10.80 -31.17 5.44
CA PHE A 121 -11.65 -32.26 5.94
C PHE A 121 -13.11 -31.80 6.12
N ALA A 122 -13.33 -30.64 6.74
CA ALA A 122 -14.67 -30.08 6.93
C ALA A 122 -15.35 -29.76 5.59
N ALA A 123 -14.63 -29.18 4.64
CA ALA A 123 -15.13 -28.92 3.29
C ALA A 123 -15.53 -30.21 2.56
N SER A 124 -14.66 -31.21 2.63
CA SER A 124 -14.95 -32.54 2.06
C SER A 124 -16.18 -33.19 2.70
N PHE A 125 -16.36 -33.01 4.02
CA PHE A 125 -17.56 -33.46 4.72
C PHE A 125 -18.82 -32.75 4.21
N PHE A 126 -18.80 -31.41 4.10
CA PHE A 126 -19.95 -30.65 3.62
C PHE A 126 -20.26 -30.93 2.14
N LYS A 127 -19.24 -31.10 1.30
CA LYS A 127 -19.39 -31.46 -0.12
C LYS A 127 -19.99 -32.88 -0.26
N ASN A 128 -19.50 -33.83 0.54
CA ASN A 128 -20.07 -35.18 0.56
C ASN A 128 -21.54 -35.17 1.01
N ASN A 129 -21.90 -34.40 2.05
CA ASN A 129 -23.30 -34.30 2.46
C ASN A 129 -24.17 -33.69 1.37
N LEU A 130 -23.70 -32.68 0.63
CA LEU A 130 -24.44 -32.07 -0.48
C LEU A 130 -24.81 -33.11 -1.55
N HIS A 131 -23.86 -33.95 -1.96
CA HIS A 131 -24.01 -34.83 -3.11
C HIS A 131 -24.50 -36.23 -2.78
N ASN A 132 -24.25 -36.76 -1.56
CA ASN A 132 -24.42 -38.17 -1.26
C ASN A 132 -25.47 -38.48 -0.19
N THR A 133 -26.03 -37.44 0.48
CA THR A 133 -27.14 -37.62 1.42
C THR A 133 -28.47 -37.22 0.78
N ASP A 134 -29.57 -37.84 1.22
CA ASP A 134 -30.91 -37.46 0.74
C ASP A 134 -31.29 -36.04 1.15
N GLU A 135 -30.96 -35.65 2.41
CA GLU A 135 -31.15 -34.27 2.91
C GLU A 135 -30.37 -33.25 2.06
N GLY A 136 -29.10 -33.53 1.75
CA GLY A 136 -28.26 -32.68 0.93
C GLY A 136 -28.82 -32.51 -0.49
N LYS A 137 -29.27 -33.62 -1.11
CA LYS A 137 -29.84 -33.58 -2.47
C LYS A 137 -31.17 -32.85 -2.54
N LEU A 138 -32.07 -33.17 -1.59
CA LEU A 138 -33.44 -32.64 -1.60
C LEU A 138 -33.53 -31.18 -1.16
N ILE A 139 -32.66 -30.76 -0.25
CA ILE A 139 -32.73 -29.43 0.32
C ILE A 139 -31.65 -28.52 -0.29
N ALA A 140 -30.38 -28.86 -0.11
CA ALA A 140 -29.29 -27.95 -0.43
C ALA A 140 -28.98 -27.89 -1.93
N LEU A 141 -28.92 -29.05 -2.59
CA LEU A 141 -28.67 -29.10 -4.03
C LEU A 141 -29.85 -28.51 -4.82
N SER A 142 -31.10 -28.73 -4.36
CA SER A 142 -32.29 -28.10 -4.94
C SER A 142 -32.22 -26.59 -4.82
N TYR A 143 -31.85 -26.06 -3.65
CA TYR A 143 -31.63 -24.62 -3.45
C TYR A 143 -30.59 -24.04 -4.42
N PHE A 144 -29.44 -24.70 -4.61
CA PHE A 144 -28.44 -24.22 -5.58
C PHE A 144 -28.94 -24.27 -7.02
N LYS A 145 -29.70 -25.31 -7.38
CA LYS A 145 -30.33 -25.42 -8.69
C LYS A 145 -31.41 -24.38 -8.95
N GLU A 146 -32.26 -24.09 -7.94
CA GLU A 146 -33.26 -23.03 -8.00
C GLU A 146 -32.61 -21.65 -8.15
N ARG A 147 -31.42 -21.47 -7.56
CA ARG A 147 -30.57 -20.31 -7.78
C ARG A 147 -29.87 -20.30 -9.14
N GLY A 148 -30.06 -21.34 -9.96
CA GLY A 148 -29.47 -21.44 -11.29
C GLY A 148 -27.99 -21.83 -11.29
N PHE A 149 -27.42 -22.33 -10.18
CA PHE A 149 -26.02 -22.77 -10.17
C PHE A 149 -25.88 -24.14 -10.80
N ASN A 150 -24.97 -24.26 -11.77
CA ASN A 150 -24.64 -25.51 -12.42
C ASN A 150 -23.63 -26.35 -11.62
N GLY A 151 -23.45 -27.62 -11.96
CA GLY A 151 -22.55 -28.52 -11.23
C GLY A 151 -21.09 -28.06 -11.22
N GLN A 152 -20.61 -27.53 -12.35
CA GLN A 152 -19.23 -27.02 -12.47
C GLN A 152 -18.98 -25.84 -11.51
N THR A 153 -19.96 -24.95 -11.40
CA THR A 153 -19.89 -23.81 -10.48
C THR A 153 -19.93 -24.25 -9.02
N ILE A 154 -20.80 -25.23 -8.69
CA ILE A 154 -20.88 -25.81 -7.34
C ILE A 154 -19.53 -26.43 -6.95
N ASP A 155 -18.90 -27.15 -7.88
CA ASP A 155 -17.58 -27.78 -7.66
C ASP A 155 -16.44 -26.73 -7.61
N LYS A 156 -16.49 -25.70 -8.48
CA LYS A 156 -15.45 -24.66 -8.54
C LYS A 156 -15.36 -23.82 -7.26
N PHE A 157 -16.49 -23.60 -6.59
CA PHE A 157 -16.57 -22.86 -5.33
C PHE A 157 -16.65 -23.78 -4.11
N ASP A 158 -16.47 -25.10 -4.26
CA ASP A 158 -16.49 -26.11 -3.21
C ASP A 158 -17.73 -26.06 -2.32
N LEU A 159 -18.90 -25.74 -2.91
CA LEU A 159 -20.14 -25.58 -2.15
C LEU A 159 -20.54 -26.87 -1.46
N GLY A 160 -21.18 -26.77 -0.30
CA GLY A 160 -21.50 -27.90 0.54
C GLY A 160 -22.80 -27.76 1.34
N TYR A 161 -23.05 -28.73 2.19
CA TYR A 161 -24.19 -28.76 3.09
C TYR A 161 -23.82 -29.23 4.49
N ALA A 162 -24.17 -28.44 5.51
CA ALA A 162 -24.09 -28.82 6.92
C ALA A 162 -25.46 -29.38 7.37
N PRO A 163 -25.56 -30.67 7.72
CA PRO A 163 -26.82 -31.32 8.09
C PRO A 163 -27.39 -30.78 9.38
N ASP A 164 -28.65 -31.13 9.68
CA ASP A 164 -29.32 -30.68 10.90
C ASP A 164 -28.77 -31.37 12.19
N ASN A 165 -28.13 -32.53 12.05
CA ASN A 165 -27.51 -33.23 13.17
C ASN A 165 -26.43 -32.35 13.82
N SER A 166 -26.64 -32.10 15.12
CA SER A 166 -25.84 -31.18 15.91
C SER A 166 -24.39 -31.59 16.18
N THR A 167 -23.98 -32.79 15.84
CA THR A 167 -22.66 -33.38 16.14
C THR A 167 -22.07 -34.13 14.94
N ALA A 168 -22.67 -34.03 13.76
CA ALA A 168 -22.32 -34.87 12.61
C ALA A 168 -20.85 -34.67 12.15
N LEU A 169 -20.39 -33.44 12.01
CA LEU A 169 -19.00 -33.13 11.67
C LEU A 169 -18.05 -33.51 12.81
N THR A 170 -18.39 -33.15 14.07
CA THR A 170 -17.57 -33.43 15.25
C THR A 170 -17.42 -34.91 15.47
N ALA A 171 -18.50 -35.71 15.35
CA ALA A 171 -18.44 -37.16 15.50
C ALA A 171 -17.55 -37.81 14.43
N LYS A 172 -17.69 -37.38 13.17
CA LYS A 172 -16.87 -37.88 12.07
C LYS A 172 -15.38 -37.48 12.22
N ALA A 173 -15.10 -36.29 12.72
CA ALA A 173 -13.74 -35.86 13.03
C ALA A 173 -13.09 -36.66 14.14
N LYS A 174 -13.86 -36.95 15.22
CA LYS A 174 -13.41 -37.83 16.32
C LYS A 174 -13.09 -39.24 15.83
N ALA A 175 -13.97 -39.82 14.99
CA ALA A 175 -13.76 -41.15 14.39
C ALA A 175 -12.51 -41.18 13.48
N ALA A 176 -12.19 -40.08 12.82
CA ALA A 176 -10.99 -39.88 11.99
C ALA A 176 -9.77 -39.40 12.77
N GLN A 177 -9.85 -39.35 14.12
CA GLN A 177 -8.77 -38.98 15.07
C GLN A 177 -8.23 -37.55 14.88
N TYR A 178 -9.05 -36.61 14.36
CA TYR A 178 -8.68 -35.20 14.34
C TYR A 178 -8.70 -34.57 15.74
N ASN A 179 -7.79 -33.60 15.97
CA ASN A 179 -7.74 -32.86 17.23
C ASN A 179 -8.95 -31.92 17.37
N ILE A 180 -9.78 -32.17 18.39
CA ILE A 180 -11.01 -31.41 18.66
C ILE A 180 -10.70 -29.97 19.10
N GLU A 181 -9.60 -29.73 19.82
CA GLU A 181 -9.18 -28.38 20.21
C GLU A 181 -8.88 -27.52 18.99
N PHE A 182 -8.28 -28.09 17.94
CA PHE A 182 -8.07 -27.38 16.67
C PHE A 182 -9.38 -27.08 15.95
N MET A 183 -10.35 -28.00 15.98
CA MET A 183 -11.69 -27.72 15.43
C MET A 183 -12.40 -26.61 16.19
N GLN A 184 -12.20 -26.51 17.50
CA GLN A 184 -12.73 -25.42 18.33
C GLN A 184 -12.03 -24.11 18.01
N ALA A 185 -10.71 -24.10 17.84
CA ALA A 185 -9.92 -22.92 17.44
C ALA A 185 -10.34 -22.40 16.05
N LEU A 186 -10.74 -23.29 15.14
CA LEU A 186 -11.27 -22.95 13.81
C LEU A 186 -12.75 -22.58 13.82
N GLY A 187 -13.42 -22.66 14.96
CA GLY A 187 -14.84 -22.36 15.07
C GLY A 187 -15.75 -23.34 14.31
N LEU A 188 -15.30 -24.57 14.09
CA LEU A 188 -16.10 -25.64 13.49
C LEU A 188 -16.94 -26.37 14.54
N THR A 189 -16.45 -26.44 15.75
CA THR A 189 -17.07 -27.12 16.91
C THR A 189 -17.07 -26.20 18.12
N SER A 190 -18.15 -26.18 18.87
CA SER A 190 -18.25 -25.48 20.15
C SER A 190 -17.53 -26.23 21.29
N LYS A 191 -17.25 -25.54 22.41
CA LYS A 191 -16.65 -26.16 23.60
C LYS A 191 -17.49 -27.36 24.15
N ASN A 192 -18.80 -27.32 23.89
CA ASN A 192 -19.72 -28.40 24.32
C ASN A 192 -19.80 -29.55 23.31
N GLY A 193 -18.98 -29.56 22.25
CA GLY A 193 -18.93 -30.62 21.26
C GLY A 193 -20.03 -30.55 20.18
N TYR A 194 -20.75 -29.44 20.07
CA TYR A 194 -21.76 -29.26 19.03
C TYR A 194 -21.15 -28.55 17.80
N ASP A 195 -21.57 -28.96 16.62
CA ASP A 195 -21.19 -28.37 15.37
C ASP A 195 -21.66 -26.89 15.28
N PHE A 196 -20.80 -26.01 14.82
CA PHE A 196 -21.14 -24.59 14.68
C PHE A 196 -22.10 -24.32 13.52
N PHE A 197 -21.90 -25.02 12.40
CA PHE A 197 -22.77 -24.94 11.25
C PHE A 197 -23.76 -26.10 11.25
N ARG A 198 -25.07 -25.78 11.17
CA ARG A 198 -26.17 -26.76 11.15
C ARG A 198 -27.29 -26.27 10.28
N SER A 199 -27.94 -27.18 9.52
CA SER A 199 -29.05 -26.87 8.62
C SER A 199 -28.72 -25.69 7.68
N ARG A 200 -27.51 -25.71 7.07
CA ARG A 200 -27.04 -24.60 6.24
C ARG A 200 -26.39 -25.06 4.95
N VAL A 201 -26.65 -24.33 3.87
CA VAL A 201 -25.80 -24.41 2.70
C VAL A 201 -24.49 -23.70 2.99
N MET A 202 -23.36 -24.30 2.55
CA MET A 202 -22.02 -23.89 2.93
C MET A 202 -21.26 -23.28 1.77
N PHE A 203 -20.57 -22.18 2.08
CA PHE A 203 -19.70 -21.42 1.17
C PHE A 203 -18.30 -21.41 1.77
N PRO A 204 -17.38 -22.28 1.31
CA PRO A 204 -15.99 -22.23 1.76
C PRO A 204 -15.32 -20.92 1.39
N ILE A 205 -14.54 -20.37 2.31
CA ILE A 205 -13.79 -19.13 2.14
C ILE A 205 -12.33 -19.49 1.91
N HIS A 206 -11.77 -19.05 0.78
CA HIS A 206 -10.42 -19.38 0.37
C HIS A 206 -9.48 -18.18 0.56
N ASN A 207 -8.21 -18.47 0.87
CA ASN A 207 -7.14 -17.49 0.75
C ASN A 207 -6.73 -17.31 -0.73
N LEU A 208 -5.78 -16.42 -1.01
CA LEU A 208 -5.30 -16.15 -2.38
C LEU A 208 -4.68 -17.36 -3.08
N THR A 209 -4.17 -18.32 -2.32
CA THR A 209 -3.57 -19.56 -2.86
C THR A 209 -4.59 -20.68 -3.08
N GLY A 210 -5.86 -20.44 -2.75
CA GLY A 210 -6.95 -21.41 -2.89
C GLY A 210 -7.10 -22.38 -1.72
N LYS A 211 -6.38 -22.19 -0.59
CA LYS A 211 -6.58 -22.99 0.61
C LYS A 211 -7.80 -22.49 1.39
N ILE A 212 -8.59 -23.41 1.95
CA ILE A 212 -9.79 -23.08 2.72
C ILE A 212 -9.39 -22.59 4.11
N ILE A 213 -9.80 -21.37 4.46
CA ILE A 213 -9.48 -20.71 5.72
C ILE A 213 -10.67 -20.54 6.66
N GLY A 214 -11.87 -20.75 6.17
CA GLY A 214 -13.11 -20.65 6.95
C GLY A 214 -14.33 -20.93 6.09
N PHE A 215 -15.50 -20.70 6.65
CA PHE A 215 -16.77 -21.01 6.01
C PHE A 215 -17.80 -19.92 6.29
N ALA A 216 -18.72 -19.77 5.36
CA ALA A 216 -19.99 -19.10 5.57
C ALA A 216 -21.14 -20.12 5.41
N GLY A 217 -22.16 -19.99 6.23
CA GLY A 217 -23.32 -20.87 6.19
C GLY A 217 -24.63 -20.08 6.10
N ARG A 218 -25.41 -20.30 5.03
CA ARG A 218 -26.73 -19.69 4.86
C ARG A 218 -27.82 -20.64 5.29
N THR A 219 -28.68 -20.23 6.22
CA THR A 219 -29.87 -21.02 6.58
C THR A 219 -30.93 -21.00 5.47
N LEU A 220 -31.60 -22.11 5.28
CA LEU A 220 -32.78 -22.20 4.39
C LEU A 220 -34.08 -22.07 5.19
N SER A 221 -34.01 -21.93 6.52
CA SER A 221 -35.15 -21.70 7.39
C SER A 221 -35.74 -20.30 7.18
N THR A 222 -37.07 -20.21 7.13
CA THR A 222 -37.82 -18.96 7.05
C THR A 222 -37.97 -18.24 8.40
N SER A 223 -37.46 -18.84 9.49
CA SER A 223 -37.58 -18.28 10.84
C SER A 223 -36.75 -16.98 10.98
N LYS A 224 -37.44 -15.88 11.36
CA LYS A 224 -36.79 -14.59 11.65
C LYS A 224 -35.83 -14.61 12.86
N LYS A 225 -35.88 -15.64 13.70
CA LYS A 225 -35.01 -15.80 14.88
C LYS A 225 -33.61 -16.31 14.52
N THR A 226 -33.42 -16.89 13.32
CA THR A 226 -32.15 -17.46 12.89
C THR A 226 -31.47 -16.52 11.89
N PRO A 227 -30.23 -16.09 12.14
CA PRO A 227 -29.49 -15.25 11.19
C PRO A 227 -29.40 -15.93 9.82
N LYS A 228 -29.73 -15.17 8.75
CA LYS A 228 -29.69 -15.67 7.37
C LYS A 228 -28.32 -16.22 7.01
N TYR A 229 -27.26 -15.49 7.33
CA TYR A 229 -25.87 -15.91 7.17
C TYR A 229 -25.14 -15.92 8.53
N ILE A 230 -24.26 -16.90 8.72
CA ILE A 230 -23.24 -16.90 9.77
C ILE A 230 -21.90 -17.22 9.13
N ASN A 231 -20.84 -16.57 9.60
CA ASN A 231 -19.48 -16.79 9.13
C ASN A 231 -18.64 -17.40 10.24
N SER A 232 -17.58 -18.14 9.88
CA SER A 232 -16.55 -18.55 10.84
C SER A 232 -16.14 -17.35 11.71
N PRO A 233 -15.86 -17.54 12.99
CA PRO A 233 -15.23 -16.52 13.82
C PRO A 233 -13.84 -16.16 13.29
N GLU A 234 -13.22 -15.11 13.83
CA GLU A 234 -11.80 -14.85 13.61
C GLU A 234 -10.98 -16.04 14.14
N THR A 235 -10.04 -16.51 13.34
CA THR A 235 -9.19 -17.67 13.67
C THR A 235 -7.74 -17.35 13.33
N PRO A 236 -6.75 -18.16 13.75
CA PRO A 236 -5.35 -17.92 13.39
C PRO A 236 -5.08 -17.83 11.90
N ILE A 237 -5.89 -18.50 11.06
CA ILE A 237 -5.75 -18.51 9.59
C ILE A 237 -6.85 -17.72 8.85
N TYR A 238 -7.84 -17.18 9.55
CA TYR A 238 -8.94 -16.42 8.96
C TYR A 238 -9.16 -15.07 9.63
N ASN A 239 -8.92 -14.00 8.87
CA ASN A 239 -9.21 -12.64 9.28
C ASN A 239 -10.13 -11.97 8.25
N LYS A 240 -11.39 -11.70 8.64
CA LYS A 240 -12.42 -11.14 7.76
C LYS A 240 -11.99 -9.82 7.10
N ARG A 241 -11.22 -9.00 7.83
CA ARG A 241 -10.78 -7.68 7.37
C ARG A 241 -9.77 -7.75 6.23
N LYS A 242 -9.10 -8.90 6.04
CA LYS A 242 -8.02 -9.08 5.06
C LYS A 242 -8.42 -9.91 3.85
N ILE A 243 -9.63 -10.44 3.81
CA ILE A 243 -10.08 -11.41 2.81
C ILE A 243 -11.27 -10.85 2.03
N LEU A 244 -11.26 -11.08 0.72
CA LEU A 244 -12.40 -10.92 -0.18
C LEU A 244 -12.82 -12.28 -0.71
N TYR A 245 -14.12 -12.60 -0.63
CA TYR A 245 -14.66 -13.85 -1.17
C TYR A 245 -14.54 -13.87 -2.70
N GLY A 246 -14.18 -15.01 -3.26
CA GLY A 246 -13.99 -15.17 -4.70
C GLY A 246 -12.65 -14.69 -5.24
N MET A 247 -11.85 -13.97 -4.45
CA MET A 247 -10.59 -13.37 -4.93
C MET A 247 -9.59 -14.38 -5.49
N HIS A 248 -9.56 -15.62 -4.95
CA HIS A 248 -8.65 -16.68 -5.40
C HIS A 248 -8.90 -17.10 -6.85
N VAL A 249 -10.14 -17.07 -7.33
CA VAL A 249 -10.51 -17.37 -8.73
C VAL A 249 -10.55 -16.11 -9.60
N ALA A 250 -10.81 -14.94 -9.00
CA ALA A 250 -10.99 -13.68 -9.72
C ALA A 250 -9.67 -12.96 -10.09
N LYS A 251 -8.58 -13.21 -9.37
CA LYS A 251 -7.31 -12.43 -9.46
C LYS A 251 -6.77 -12.28 -10.89
N SER A 252 -6.83 -13.34 -11.69
CA SER A 252 -6.36 -13.33 -13.09
C SER A 252 -7.28 -12.52 -14.00
N ALA A 253 -8.60 -12.65 -13.82
CA ALA A 253 -9.58 -11.88 -14.55
C ALA A 253 -9.55 -10.40 -14.18
N ILE A 254 -9.36 -10.07 -12.89
CA ILE A 254 -9.17 -8.70 -12.40
C ILE A 254 -7.94 -8.05 -13.05
N LYS A 255 -6.81 -8.76 -13.09
CA LYS A 255 -5.59 -8.26 -13.74
C LYS A 255 -5.80 -8.03 -15.23
N LYS A 256 -6.47 -8.95 -15.92
CA LYS A 256 -6.74 -8.87 -17.37
C LYS A 256 -7.69 -7.72 -17.71
N ALA A 257 -8.75 -7.52 -16.91
CA ALA A 257 -9.76 -6.49 -17.13
C ALA A 257 -9.31 -5.12 -16.58
N ASP A 258 -8.21 -5.06 -15.83
CA ASP A 258 -7.79 -3.91 -15.01
C ASP A 258 -8.97 -3.28 -14.24
N ASN A 259 -9.85 -4.12 -13.72
CA ASN A 259 -11.01 -3.70 -12.93
C ASN A 259 -11.48 -4.83 -12.02
N CYS A 260 -11.85 -4.50 -10.79
CA CYS A 260 -12.47 -5.42 -9.84
C CYS A 260 -13.90 -4.97 -9.53
N PHE A 261 -14.88 -5.82 -9.81
CA PHE A 261 -16.23 -5.61 -9.31
C PHE A 261 -16.31 -6.01 -7.83
N ILE A 262 -16.83 -5.12 -7.00
CA ILE A 262 -17.10 -5.40 -5.59
C ILE A 262 -18.61 -5.47 -5.38
N VAL A 263 -19.05 -6.62 -4.86
CA VAL A 263 -20.44 -6.92 -4.50
C VAL A 263 -20.56 -7.25 -3.00
N GLU A 264 -21.79 -7.42 -2.49
CA GLU A 264 -22.02 -7.66 -1.07
C GLU A 264 -21.96 -9.15 -0.70
N GLY A 265 -22.53 -10.02 -1.52
CA GLY A 265 -22.87 -11.40 -1.15
C GLY A 265 -22.05 -12.48 -1.84
N TYR A 266 -22.06 -13.65 -1.20
CA TYR A 266 -21.42 -14.86 -1.75
C TYR A 266 -22.09 -15.31 -3.04
N THR A 267 -23.42 -15.25 -3.09
CA THR A 267 -24.23 -15.69 -4.23
C THR A 267 -24.02 -14.81 -5.46
N ASP A 268 -23.80 -13.51 -5.24
CA ASP A 268 -23.58 -12.56 -6.32
C ASP A 268 -22.27 -12.86 -7.03
N VAL A 269 -21.18 -13.10 -6.26
CA VAL A 269 -19.89 -13.51 -6.82
C VAL A 269 -20.03 -14.80 -7.65
N ILE A 270 -20.70 -15.80 -7.09
CA ILE A 270 -20.84 -17.10 -7.76
C ILE A 270 -21.65 -16.98 -9.05
N SER A 271 -22.76 -16.23 -9.01
CA SER A 271 -23.63 -16.01 -10.16
C SER A 271 -22.94 -15.20 -11.25
N MET A 272 -22.32 -14.09 -10.90
CA MET A 272 -21.56 -13.27 -11.86
C MET A 272 -20.46 -14.08 -12.52
N HIS A 273 -19.68 -14.80 -11.70
CA HIS A 273 -18.60 -15.64 -12.20
C HIS A 273 -19.12 -16.74 -13.16
N GLN A 274 -20.25 -17.41 -12.83
CA GLN A 274 -20.86 -18.41 -13.69
C GLN A 274 -21.30 -17.84 -15.04
N ASN A 275 -21.76 -16.59 -15.05
CA ASN A 275 -22.22 -15.91 -16.26
C ASN A 275 -21.08 -15.18 -17.01
N GLY A 276 -19.82 -15.46 -16.68
CA GLY A 276 -18.64 -14.97 -17.41
C GLY A 276 -18.09 -13.63 -16.91
N VAL A 277 -18.67 -13.01 -15.86
CA VAL A 277 -18.10 -11.84 -15.19
C VAL A 277 -17.20 -12.33 -14.07
N GLU A 278 -15.96 -12.74 -14.45
CA GLU A 278 -15.04 -13.45 -13.54
C GLU A 278 -14.23 -12.50 -12.62
N ASN A 279 -14.14 -11.20 -12.94
CA ASN A 279 -13.39 -10.19 -12.19
C ASN A 279 -14.18 -9.61 -11.02
N VAL A 280 -14.84 -10.45 -10.23
CA VAL A 280 -15.76 -10.09 -9.14
C VAL A 280 -15.32 -10.68 -7.81
N ALA A 281 -15.45 -9.90 -6.73
CA ALA A 281 -15.18 -10.31 -5.36
C ALA A 281 -16.19 -9.66 -4.39
N ALA A 282 -16.39 -10.27 -3.19
CA ALA A 282 -17.30 -9.74 -2.20
C ALA A 282 -16.64 -9.47 -0.86
N SER A 283 -17.09 -8.41 -0.17
CA SER A 283 -16.73 -8.11 1.23
C SER A 283 -17.40 -8.99 2.27
N SER A 284 -18.49 -9.70 1.85
CA SER A 284 -19.15 -10.80 2.57
C SER A 284 -19.63 -10.48 3.98
N GLY A 285 -20.51 -9.47 4.09
CA GLY A 285 -21.19 -9.11 5.35
C GLY A 285 -20.35 -8.22 6.27
N THR A 286 -19.32 -7.57 5.74
CA THR A 286 -18.58 -6.50 6.41
C THR A 286 -18.47 -5.29 5.47
N SER A 287 -18.41 -4.08 6.04
CA SER A 287 -18.01 -2.93 5.23
C SER A 287 -16.60 -3.16 4.67
N LEU A 288 -16.36 -2.70 3.43
CA LEU A 288 -15.04 -2.80 2.80
C LEU A 288 -13.96 -2.19 3.68
N THR A 289 -12.80 -2.82 3.77
CA THR A 289 -11.67 -2.38 4.61
C THR A 289 -10.49 -1.92 3.76
N SER A 290 -9.59 -1.14 4.36
CA SER A 290 -8.35 -0.70 3.69
C SER A 290 -7.43 -1.87 3.32
N GLU A 291 -7.44 -2.95 4.11
CA GLU A 291 -6.68 -4.17 3.81
C GLU A 291 -7.24 -4.90 2.59
N GLN A 292 -8.57 -4.97 2.48
CA GLN A 292 -9.24 -5.56 1.31
C GLN A 292 -9.00 -4.74 0.04
N VAL A 293 -9.04 -3.40 0.13
CA VAL A 293 -8.70 -2.52 -0.99
C VAL A 293 -7.24 -2.69 -1.42
N ARG A 294 -6.30 -2.77 -0.47
CA ARG A 294 -4.89 -3.06 -0.78
C ARG A 294 -4.71 -4.43 -1.44
N LEU A 295 -5.56 -5.40 -1.10
CA LEU A 295 -5.54 -6.70 -1.75
C LEU A 295 -5.89 -6.59 -3.23
N VAL A 296 -6.96 -5.82 -3.58
CA VAL A 296 -7.33 -5.57 -4.98
C VAL A 296 -6.25 -4.77 -5.70
N LYS A 297 -5.66 -3.76 -5.04
CA LYS A 297 -4.61 -2.89 -5.61
C LYS A 297 -3.40 -3.65 -6.17
N ARG A 298 -3.14 -4.86 -5.70
CA ARG A 298 -2.08 -5.73 -6.24
C ARG A 298 -2.37 -6.19 -7.68
N TYR A 299 -3.63 -6.15 -8.12
CA TYR A 299 -4.06 -6.71 -9.39
C TYR A 299 -4.68 -5.68 -10.33
N SER A 300 -5.24 -4.58 -9.81
CA SER A 300 -5.88 -3.52 -10.59
C SER A 300 -5.81 -2.19 -9.86
N SER A 301 -5.76 -1.09 -10.61
CA SER A 301 -5.91 0.27 -10.09
C SER A 301 -7.38 0.74 -10.05
N ASN A 302 -8.33 -0.08 -10.52
CA ASN A 302 -9.73 0.29 -10.68
C ASN A 302 -10.64 -0.65 -9.89
N ILE A 303 -11.61 -0.07 -9.20
CA ILE A 303 -12.69 -0.77 -8.52
C ILE A 303 -14.03 -0.22 -9.02
N THR A 304 -14.95 -1.12 -9.35
CA THR A 304 -16.33 -0.78 -9.67
C THR A 304 -17.25 -1.43 -8.64
N PHE A 305 -17.98 -0.62 -7.90
CA PHE A 305 -18.96 -1.09 -6.94
C PHE A 305 -20.29 -1.39 -7.62
N LEU A 306 -20.84 -2.54 -7.33
CA LEU A 306 -22.18 -2.97 -7.72
C LEU A 306 -22.98 -3.23 -6.44
N TYR A 307 -23.92 -2.37 -6.18
CA TYR A 307 -24.75 -2.50 -4.98
C TYR A 307 -26.24 -2.56 -5.35
N ASP A 308 -26.99 -3.23 -4.50
CA ASP A 308 -28.46 -3.18 -4.54
C ASP A 308 -28.91 -1.72 -4.41
N GLY A 309 -29.91 -1.32 -5.17
CA GLY A 309 -30.41 0.06 -5.22
C GLY A 309 -31.11 0.55 -3.93
N ASP A 310 -30.91 -0.15 -2.79
CA ASP A 310 -31.51 0.22 -1.52
C ASP A 310 -30.64 1.23 -0.71
N ALA A 311 -31.27 1.89 0.28
CA ALA A 311 -30.60 2.92 1.08
C ALA A 311 -29.41 2.39 1.92
N ALA A 312 -29.38 1.09 2.24
CA ALA A 312 -28.30 0.48 3.00
C ALA A 312 -27.08 0.23 2.11
N GLY A 313 -27.29 -0.30 0.89
CA GLY A 313 -26.28 -0.49 -0.14
C GLY A 313 -25.62 0.84 -0.54
N ILE A 314 -26.41 1.91 -0.72
CA ILE A 314 -25.92 3.26 -1.00
C ILE A 314 -24.96 3.76 0.09
N LYS A 315 -25.34 3.64 1.38
CA LYS A 315 -24.45 4.04 2.50
C LYS A 315 -23.17 3.18 2.59
N ALA A 316 -23.28 1.90 2.26
CA ALA A 316 -22.12 1.00 2.21
C ALA A 316 -21.17 1.40 1.07
N SER A 317 -21.73 1.77 -0.10
CA SER A 317 -20.99 2.25 -1.27
C SER A 317 -20.17 3.50 -0.94
N ILE A 318 -20.79 4.51 -0.33
CA ILE A 318 -20.14 5.79 0.01
C ILE A 318 -18.94 5.55 0.94
N ARG A 319 -19.10 4.70 1.98
CA ARG A 319 -17.98 4.37 2.88
C ARG A 319 -16.86 3.59 2.19
N GLY A 320 -17.23 2.64 1.34
CA GLY A 320 -16.26 1.88 0.55
C GLY A 320 -15.47 2.75 -0.42
N LEU A 321 -16.14 3.69 -1.05
CA LEU A 321 -15.57 4.68 -1.94
C LEU A 321 -14.44 5.47 -1.29
N ASP A 322 -14.68 6.02 -0.11
CA ASP A 322 -13.71 6.83 0.61
C ASP A 322 -12.40 6.05 0.87
N ILE A 323 -12.52 4.76 1.24
CA ILE A 323 -11.36 3.88 1.47
C ILE A 323 -10.57 3.62 0.17
N VAL A 324 -11.28 3.51 -0.96
CA VAL A 324 -10.65 3.33 -2.28
C VAL A 324 -9.88 4.57 -2.69
N LEU A 325 -10.47 5.76 -2.53
CA LEU A 325 -9.82 7.04 -2.81
C LEU A 325 -8.59 7.29 -1.91
N GLU A 326 -8.68 6.96 -0.61
CA GLU A 326 -7.53 7.03 0.32
C GLU A 326 -6.39 6.08 -0.08
N SER A 327 -6.71 4.99 -0.76
CA SER A 327 -5.74 4.00 -1.25
C SER A 327 -5.15 4.35 -2.61
N ASP A 328 -5.45 5.54 -3.16
CA ASP A 328 -5.03 6.00 -4.48
C ASP A 328 -5.43 5.02 -5.59
N MET A 329 -6.69 4.63 -5.60
CA MET A 329 -7.33 3.83 -6.64
C MET A 329 -8.49 4.60 -7.27
N ASN A 330 -8.86 4.20 -8.48
CA ASN A 330 -10.02 4.76 -9.15
C ASN A 330 -11.27 4.00 -8.72
N ALA A 331 -12.30 4.73 -8.33
CA ALA A 331 -13.57 4.16 -7.92
C ALA A 331 -14.70 4.57 -8.86
N ARG A 332 -15.45 3.60 -9.33
CA ARG A 332 -16.70 3.77 -10.05
C ARG A 332 -17.83 3.08 -9.31
N LEU A 333 -19.04 3.58 -9.49
CA LEU A 333 -20.24 3.01 -8.90
C LEU A 333 -21.29 2.80 -10.00
N VAL A 334 -21.99 1.68 -9.90
CA VAL A 334 -23.08 1.33 -10.80
C VAL A 334 -24.31 1.06 -9.93
N SER A 335 -25.36 1.84 -10.13
CA SER A 335 -26.67 1.56 -9.57
C SER A 335 -27.42 0.61 -10.50
N LEU A 336 -27.81 -0.54 -10.00
CA LEU A 336 -28.67 -1.47 -10.71
C LEU A 336 -30.11 -0.93 -10.78
N PRO A 337 -30.91 -1.34 -11.75
CA PRO A 337 -32.33 -1.01 -11.79
C PRO A 337 -33.05 -1.42 -10.51
N GLU A 338 -34.12 -0.68 -10.16
CA GLU A 338 -34.92 -0.95 -8.96
C GLU A 338 -35.42 -2.39 -8.92
N GLY A 339 -35.18 -3.08 -7.80
CA GLY A 339 -35.58 -4.48 -7.60
C GLY A 339 -34.61 -5.53 -8.17
N GLU A 340 -33.53 -5.11 -8.84
CA GLU A 340 -32.49 -6.01 -9.31
C GLU A 340 -31.29 -6.02 -8.33
N ASP A 341 -30.73 -7.22 -8.10
CA ASP A 341 -29.44 -7.43 -7.48
C ASP A 341 -28.41 -7.92 -8.52
N PRO A 342 -27.11 -7.98 -8.23
CA PRO A 342 -26.12 -8.42 -9.20
C PRO A 342 -26.38 -9.85 -9.75
N ASP A 343 -26.93 -10.74 -8.91
CA ASP A 343 -27.30 -12.10 -9.28
C ASP A 343 -28.44 -12.12 -10.33
N SER A 344 -29.55 -11.45 -10.05
CA SER A 344 -30.72 -11.39 -10.96
C SER A 344 -30.35 -10.67 -12.26
N PHE A 345 -29.64 -9.57 -12.16
CA PHE A 345 -29.32 -8.71 -13.28
C PHE A 345 -28.40 -9.41 -14.30
N VAL A 346 -27.31 -10.05 -13.82
CA VAL A 346 -26.38 -10.75 -14.74
C VAL A 346 -27.04 -11.95 -15.43
N LYS A 347 -27.97 -12.65 -14.76
CA LYS A 347 -28.75 -13.76 -15.38
C LYS A 347 -29.65 -13.27 -16.48
N LYS A 348 -30.25 -12.11 -16.30
CA LYS A 348 -31.18 -11.50 -17.27
C LYS A 348 -30.46 -10.94 -18.49
N MET A 349 -29.34 -10.28 -18.29
CA MET A 349 -28.63 -9.54 -19.34
C MET A 349 -27.52 -10.37 -20.03
N GLY A 350 -27.02 -11.43 -19.39
CA GLY A 350 -25.82 -12.12 -19.82
C GLY A 350 -24.54 -11.26 -19.67
N ASN A 351 -23.39 -11.83 -20.02
CA ASN A 351 -22.11 -11.16 -19.87
C ASN A 351 -22.00 -9.88 -20.72
N GLU A 352 -22.34 -9.95 -22.00
CA GLU A 352 -22.23 -8.80 -22.92
C GLU A 352 -23.18 -7.68 -22.49
N GLY A 353 -24.46 -7.97 -22.27
CA GLY A 353 -25.43 -6.97 -21.83
C GLY A 353 -25.10 -6.36 -20.48
N PHE A 354 -24.52 -7.14 -19.56
CA PHE A 354 -24.06 -6.64 -18.28
C PHE A 354 -22.88 -5.64 -18.46
N ASN A 355 -21.87 -5.99 -19.25
CA ASN A 355 -20.72 -5.11 -19.49
C ASN A 355 -21.14 -3.82 -20.22
N ASP A 356 -22.00 -3.91 -21.22
CA ASP A 356 -22.56 -2.76 -21.91
C ASP A 356 -23.33 -1.83 -20.97
N PHE A 357 -24.11 -2.41 -20.05
CA PHE A 357 -24.81 -1.64 -19.04
C PHE A 357 -23.84 -0.93 -18.09
N VAL A 358 -22.83 -1.66 -17.60
CA VAL A 358 -21.80 -1.07 -16.73
C VAL A 358 -21.07 0.06 -17.42
N GLU A 359 -20.65 -0.11 -18.68
CA GLU A 359 -19.94 0.92 -19.43
C GLU A 359 -20.75 2.20 -19.57
N LYS A 360 -22.06 2.08 -19.82
CA LYS A 360 -22.98 3.21 -19.99
C LYS A 360 -23.40 3.88 -18.68
N ASN A 361 -23.45 3.13 -17.57
CA ASN A 361 -24.03 3.59 -16.32
C ASN A 361 -23.03 3.74 -15.18
N ALA A 362 -21.78 3.33 -15.36
CA ALA A 362 -20.75 3.52 -14.34
C ALA A 362 -20.42 5.01 -14.18
N LYS A 363 -20.65 5.52 -12.98
CA LYS A 363 -20.41 6.90 -12.60
C LYS A 363 -19.20 7.00 -11.67
N ASP A 364 -18.44 8.07 -11.81
CA ASP A 364 -17.47 8.40 -10.78
C ASP A 364 -18.18 8.86 -9.49
N PHE A 365 -17.40 9.04 -8.43
CA PHE A 365 -17.96 9.31 -7.11
C PHE A 365 -18.68 10.67 -6.99
N ILE A 366 -18.25 11.69 -7.76
CA ILE A 366 -18.87 13.00 -7.72
C ILE A 366 -20.28 12.92 -8.34
N HIS A 367 -20.36 12.39 -9.56
CA HIS A 367 -21.63 12.22 -10.24
C HIS A 367 -22.57 11.29 -9.49
N PHE A 368 -22.05 10.23 -8.89
CA PHE A 368 -22.85 9.32 -8.07
C PHE A 368 -23.43 10.02 -6.82
N LYS A 369 -22.59 10.76 -6.06
CA LYS A 369 -23.08 11.53 -4.92
C LYS A 369 -24.08 12.60 -5.32
N MET A 370 -23.86 13.25 -6.45
CA MET A 370 -24.79 14.21 -7.02
C MET A 370 -26.17 13.58 -7.31
N ASP A 371 -26.20 12.44 -7.99
CA ASP A 371 -27.46 11.81 -8.36
C ASP A 371 -28.30 11.39 -7.15
N ILE A 372 -27.64 10.87 -6.11
CA ILE A 372 -28.32 10.44 -4.88
C ILE A 372 -28.88 11.64 -4.11
N LEU A 373 -28.15 12.74 -4.10
CA LEU A 373 -28.43 13.90 -3.25
C LEU A 373 -29.11 15.05 -4.03
N LYS A 374 -29.34 14.86 -5.34
CA LYS A 374 -29.84 15.90 -6.25
C LYS A 374 -31.16 16.50 -5.80
N GLU A 375 -32.11 15.67 -5.41
CA GLU A 375 -33.41 16.14 -4.95
C GLU A 375 -33.31 16.91 -3.64
N GLU A 376 -32.47 16.48 -2.72
CA GLU A 376 -32.21 17.15 -1.45
C GLU A 376 -31.39 18.43 -1.63
N ALA A 377 -30.40 18.45 -2.52
CA ALA A 377 -29.53 19.58 -2.80
C ALA A 377 -30.29 20.73 -3.52
N LEU A 378 -31.25 20.40 -4.40
CA LEU A 378 -32.07 21.39 -5.11
C LEU A 378 -33.13 22.05 -4.23
N ALA A 379 -33.55 21.38 -3.15
CA ALA A 379 -34.66 21.85 -2.32
C ALA A 379 -34.25 22.93 -1.29
N ASN A 380 -32.98 22.99 -0.86
CA ASN A 380 -32.56 23.90 0.20
C ASN A 380 -31.04 24.22 0.12
N PRO A 381 -30.62 25.52 0.17
CA PRO A 381 -29.22 25.92 0.17
C PRO A 381 -28.35 25.29 1.28
N ILE A 382 -28.93 25.01 2.46
CA ILE A 382 -28.24 24.36 3.58
C ILE A 382 -27.83 22.94 3.17
N LYS A 383 -28.80 22.17 2.65
CA LYS A 383 -28.52 20.81 2.17
C LYS A 383 -27.55 20.76 0.99
N LYS A 384 -27.65 21.74 0.08
CA LYS A 384 -26.65 21.89 -1.00
C LYS A 384 -25.23 22.06 -0.43
N SER A 385 -25.10 22.88 0.63
CA SER A 385 -23.82 23.07 1.30
C SER A 385 -23.30 21.78 1.98
N GLU A 386 -24.16 20.99 2.60
CA GLU A 386 -23.82 19.70 3.22
C GLU A 386 -23.28 18.71 2.17
N VAL A 387 -23.95 18.61 1.02
CA VAL A 387 -23.54 17.75 -0.10
C VAL A 387 -22.19 18.17 -0.64
N ILE A 388 -21.96 19.47 -0.84
CA ILE A 388 -20.69 20.00 -1.33
C ILE A 388 -19.57 19.70 -0.34
N ASN A 389 -19.82 19.88 0.97
CA ASN A 389 -18.83 19.55 2.00
C ASN A 389 -18.48 18.05 2.00
N ASP A 390 -19.47 17.17 1.85
CA ASP A 390 -19.25 15.72 1.78
C ASP A 390 -18.42 15.32 0.52
N ILE A 391 -18.65 16.00 -0.62
CA ILE A 391 -17.82 15.81 -1.82
C ILE A 391 -16.41 16.34 -1.60
N ILE A 392 -16.25 17.51 -0.99
CA ILE A 392 -14.93 18.09 -0.64
C ILE A 392 -14.16 17.16 0.29
N GLU A 393 -14.82 16.54 1.27
CA GLU A 393 -14.20 15.56 2.15
C GLU A 393 -13.66 14.34 1.38
N SER A 394 -14.41 13.85 0.39
CA SER A 394 -13.96 12.75 -0.47
C SER A 394 -12.81 13.17 -1.41
N ILE A 395 -12.90 14.36 -2.02
CA ILE A 395 -11.82 14.93 -2.85
C ILE A 395 -10.54 15.10 -2.03
N ALA A 396 -10.65 15.53 -0.77
CA ALA A 396 -9.52 15.70 0.14
C ALA A 396 -8.76 14.39 0.47
N LYS A 397 -9.39 13.23 0.28
CA LYS A 397 -8.77 11.90 0.46
C LYS A 397 -7.89 11.48 -0.71
N ILE A 398 -8.09 12.07 -1.90
CA ILE A 398 -7.29 11.80 -3.10
C ILE A 398 -5.87 12.33 -2.88
N ARG A 399 -4.87 11.44 -2.97
CA ARG A 399 -3.46 11.79 -2.75
C ARG A 399 -2.85 12.52 -3.94
N ASP A 400 -3.19 12.12 -5.17
CA ASP A 400 -2.71 12.74 -6.40
C ASP A 400 -3.27 14.16 -6.54
N ALA A 401 -2.36 15.15 -6.60
CA ALA A 401 -2.72 16.57 -6.66
C ALA A 401 -3.39 16.95 -7.99
N ILE A 402 -3.02 16.29 -9.10
CA ILE A 402 -3.58 16.57 -10.42
C ILE A 402 -5.00 16.03 -10.48
N LYS A 403 -5.22 14.77 -10.08
CA LYS A 403 -6.56 14.17 -9.99
C LYS A 403 -7.46 15.01 -9.09
N ARG A 404 -6.95 15.41 -7.92
CA ARG A 404 -7.70 16.25 -6.99
C ARG A 404 -8.10 17.60 -7.59
N SER A 405 -7.20 18.26 -8.33
CA SER A 405 -7.51 19.53 -9.01
C SER A 405 -8.59 19.35 -10.09
N LEU A 406 -8.53 18.26 -10.87
CA LEU A 406 -9.55 17.95 -11.87
C LEU A 406 -10.92 17.75 -11.23
N TYR A 407 -11.01 17.02 -10.13
CA TYR A 407 -12.27 16.82 -9.41
C TYR A 407 -12.79 18.09 -8.73
N VAL A 408 -11.92 18.96 -8.23
CA VAL A 408 -12.32 20.28 -7.71
C VAL A 408 -12.93 21.14 -8.84
N LYS A 409 -12.31 21.16 -10.02
CA LYS A 409 -12.83 21.86 -11.18
C LYS A 409 -14.19 21.33 -11.63
N GLU A 410 -14.35 20.00 -11.66
CA GLU A 410 -15.62 19.36 -11.99
C GLU A 410 -16.72 19.71 -10.97
N CYS A 411 -16.40 19.67 -9.67
CA CYS A 411 -17.29 20.09 -8.60
C CYS A 411 -17.68 21.57 -8.74
N SER A 412 -16.74 22.46 -9.09
CA SER A 412 -16.98 23.88 -9.37
C SER A 412 -18.04 24.07 -10.48
N GLN A 413 -17.87 23.34 -11.59
CA GLN A 413 -18.78 23.41 -12.74
C GLN A 413 -20.19 22.85 -12.42
N LEU A 414 -20.26 21.74 -11.69
CA LEU A 414 -21.53 21.07 -11.37
C LEU A 414 -22.39 21.86 -10.39
N PHE A 415 -21.78 22.56 -9.44
CA PHE A 415 -22.51 23.32 -8.40
C PHE A 415 -22.55 24.81 -8.64
N ASP A 416 -21.91 25.32 -9.68
CA ASP A 416 -21.75 26.75 -9.99
C ASP A 416 -21.16 27.51 -8.78
N ILE A 417 -19.95 27.06 -8.35
CA ILE A 417 -19.21 27.62 -7.23
C ILE A 417 -17.80 27.96 -7.67
N ASP A 418 -17.25 29.05 -7.16
CA ASP A 418 -15.89 29.49 -7.44
C ASP A 418 -14.85 28.40 -7.11
N GLU A 419 -14.00 28.08 -8.10
CA GLU A 419 -12.99 27.03 -7.97
C GLU A 419 -11.97 27.35 -6.86
N ALA A 420 -11.59 28.63 -6.70
CA ALA A 420 -10.62 29.03 -5.68
C ALA A 420 -11.18 28.83 -4.26
N LEU A 421 -12.49 29.00 -4.08
CA LEU A 421 -13.18 28.69 -2.83
C LEU A 421 -13.10 27.19 -2.51
N LEU A 422 -13.42 26.33 -3.48
CA LEU A 422 -13.39 24.86 -3.30
C LEU A 422 -11.95 24.37 -3.03
N VAL A 423 -10.94 24.91 -3.72
CA VAL A 423 -9.52 24.61 -3.46
C VAL A 423 -9.15 24.96 -2.03
N ARG A 424 -9.58 26.13 -1.53
CA ARG A 424 -9.29 26.57 -0.16
C ARG A 424 -9.93 25.66 0.88
N GLU A 425 -11.22 25.31 0.70
CA GLU A 425 -11.93 24.43 1.64
C GLU A 425 -11.36 22.99 1.58
N THR A 426 -11.06 22.45 0.40
CA THR A 426 -10.37 21.16 0.26
C THR A 426 -9.03 21.12 0.99
N ASN A 427 -8.21 22.18 0.84
CA ASN A 427 -6.94 22.28 1.53
C ASN A 427 -7.09 22.42 3.06
N LYS A 428 -8.16 23.01 3.54
CA LYS A 428 -8.50 23.09 4.96
C LYS A 428 -8.86 21.71 5.53
N VAL A 429 -9.67 20.93 4.82
CA VAL A 429 -10.00 19.54 5.18
C VAL A 429 -8.74 18.68 5.22
N ILE A 430 -7.86 18.75 4.21
CA ILE A 430 -6.59 18.01 4.17
C ILE A 430 -5.74 18.33 5.41
N ARG A 431 -5.59 19.62 5.76
CA ARG A 431 -4.82 20.03 6.95
C ARG A 431 -5.41 19.48 8.25
N ASN A 432 -6.74 19.50 8.37
CA ASN A 432 -7.42 18.96 9.54
C ASN A 432 -7.25 17.44 9.66
N ASN A 433 -7.36 16.70 8.55
CA ASN A 433 -7.17 15.26 8.51
C ASN A 433 -5.73 14.87 8.90
N ILE A 434 -4.72 15.58 8.42
CA ILE A 434 -3.32 15.37 8.81
C ILE A 434 -3.12 15.61 10.31
N LYS A 435 -3.72 16.69 10.84
CA LYS A 435 -3.62 17.00 12.27
C LYS A 435 -4.28 15.91 13.14
N GLN A 436 -5.46 15.42 12.74
CA GLN A 436 -6.17 14.37 13.47
C GLN A 436 -5.38 13.04 13.45
N LYS A 437 -4.90 12.60 12.29
CA LYS A 437 -4.08 11.38 12.18
C LYS A 437 -2.82 11.44 13.03
N ARG A 438 -2.20 12.62 13.15
CA ARG A 438 -1.05 12.82 14.01
C ARG A 438 -1.41 12.70 15.49
N ILE A 439 -2.51 13.31 15.94
CA ILE A 439 -2.99 13.23 17.33
C ILE A 439 -3.37 11.78 17.68
N GLU A 440 -4.00 11.05 16.75
CA GLU A 440 -4.35 9.63 16.95
C GLU A 440 -3.09 8.77 17.11
N LYS A 441 -2.08 8.96 16.25
CA LYS A 441 -0.80 8.26 16.33
C LYS A 441 -0.07 8.54 17.66
N GLU A 442 -0.01 9.80 18.07
CA GLU A 442 0.58 10.18 19.36
C GLU A 442 -0.18 9.57 20.56
N ARG A 443 -1.51 9.39 20.44
CA ARG A 443 -2.32 8.70 21.47
C ARG A 443 -2.11 7.20 21.49
N GLU A 444 -1.95 6.56 20.34
CA GLU A 444 -1.65 5.13 20.24
C GLU A 444 -0.26 4.82 20.81
N GLU A 445 0.74 5.58 20.44
CA GLU A 445 2.11 5.47 20.98
C GLU A 445 2.13 5.63 22.53
N ARG A 446 1.38 6.59 23.07
CA ARG A 446 1.24 6.75 24.54
C ARG A 446 0.51 5.56 25.19
N ARG A 447 -0.46 4.95 24.51
CA ARG A 447 -1.16 3.75 25.02
C ARG A 447 -0.26 2.52 24.99
N GLU A 448 0.60 2.38 24.00
CA GLU A 448 1.57 1.29 23.92
C GLU A 448 2.65 1.43 25.00
N ILE A 449 3.19 2.63 25.21
CA ILE A 449 4.13 2.93 26.31
C ILE A 449 3.46 2.67 27.67
N GLY A 450 2.21 3.06 27.86
CA GLY A 450 1.47 2.80 29.10
C GLY A 450 1.17 1.31 29.35
N ARG A 451 1.07 0.49 28.29
CA ARG A 451 0.92 -0.97 28.39
C ARG A 451 2.24 -1.68 28.69
N SER A 452 3.36 -1.17 28.19
CA SER A 452 4.69 -1.72 28.48
C SER A 452 5.20 -1.37 29.89
N MET A 453 4.61 -0.36 30.53
CA MET A 453 4.93 0.10 31.91
C MET A 453 3.90 -0.35 32.97
N ALA A 454 2.95 -1.24 32.64
CA ALA A 454 2.03 -1.78 33.63
C ALA A 454 2.80 -2.69 34.60
N PRO A 455 2.85 -2.41 35.91
CA PRO A 455 3.55 -3.26 36.87
C PRO A 455 2.77 -4.57 37.05
N ASP A 456 3.54 -5.64 37.26
CA ASP A 456 3.08 -6.97 37.64
C ASP A 456 2.10 -6.87 38.82
N PRO A 457 0.97 -7.59 38.87
CA PRO A 457 -0.08 -7.44 39.89
C PRO A 457 0.33 -7.83 41.33
N GLY A 458 1.61 -7.86 41.64
CA GLY A 458 2.15 -8.28 42.95
C GLY A 458 3.00 -7.24 43.71
N SER A 459 3.28 -6.05 43.18
CA SER A 459 4.14 -5.09 43.89
C SER A 459 3.35 -3.85 44.36
N THR A 460 3.09 -3.81 45.65
CA THR A 460 2.67 -2.61 46.39
C THR A 460 3.85 -1.70 46.56
N ILE A 461 3.87 -0.54 45.86
CA ILE A 461 4.77 0.60 46.16
C ILE A 461 3.91 1.80 46.58
N PRO A 462 4.29 2.53 47.67
CA PRO A 462 3.46 3.60 48.24
C PRO A 462 3.37 4.84 47.33
N ASN A 463 2.20 5.46 47.32
CA ASN A 463 1.91 6.75 46.71
C ASN A 463 2.68 7.88 47.45
N GLU A 464 3.85 8.29 46.93
CA GLU A 464 4.49 9.55 47.27
C GLU A 464 5.08 10.19 46.02
N LEU A 465 4.25 10.75 45.16
CA LEU A 465 4.70 11.56 44.00
C LEU A 465 3.65 12.56 43.51
N ASP A 466 2.77 13.05 44.41
CA ASP A 466 1.74 14.04 44.04
C ASP A 466 2.19 15.51 44.31
N ASN A 467 3.46 15.77 44.58
CA ASN A 467 3.93 17.12 44.81
C ASN A 467 5.30 17.39 44.17
N LEU A 468 5.32 17.52 42.83
CA LEU A 468 6.40 18.19 42.14
C LEU A 468 5.83 19.37 41.33
N PRO A 469 6.41 20.55 41.41
CA PRO A 469 5.96 21.74 40.68
C PRO A 469 6.09 21.51 39.18
N GLN A 470 5.02 21.78 38.46
CA GLN A 470 5.06 21.84 37.00
C GLN A 470 5.88 23.06 36.59
N GLU A 471 7.14 22.87 36.29
CA GLU A 471 7.89 23.85 35.51
C GLU A 471 7.26 23.94 34.12
N LYS A 472 6.73 25.10 33.81
CA LYS A 472 6.30 25.46 32.47
C LYS A 472 7.54 25.52 31.59
N VAL A 473 7.80 24.45 30.85
CA VAL A 473 8.76 24.47 29.76
C VAL A 473 8.20 25.38 28.68
N ASP A 474 8.83 26.52 28.52
CA ASP A 474 8.53 27.51 27.50
C ASP A 474 8.87 26.96 26.13
N HIS A 475 7.83 26.59 25.37
CA HIS A 475 7.93 26.05 24.00
C HIS A 475 8.07 27.16 22.94
N SER A 476 8.72 28.25 23.24
CA SER A 476 8.83 29.39 22.33
C SER A 476 10.01 29.35 21.33
N GLN A 477 10.80 28.27 21.26
CA GLN A 477 11.91 28.18 20.31
C GLN A 477 11.98 26.87 19.52
N SER A 478 10.91 26.48 18.84
CA SER A 478 11.02 25.56 17.70
C SER A 478 10.41 26.22 16.47
N TYR A 479 11.26 26.81 15.65
CA TYR A 479 10.89 27.29 14.32
C TYR A 479 10.43 26.10 13.48
N ARG A 480 9.10 25.85 13.38
CA ARG A 480 8.51 24.85 12.49
C ARG A 480 8.33 25.47 11.12
N PHE A 481 9.22 25.11 10.21
CA PHE A 481 9.02 25.37 8.79
C PHE A 481 7.82 24.56 8.28
N LYS A 482 6.80 25.25 7.81
CA LYS A 482 5.72 24.70 6.98
C LYS A 482 5.77 25.45 5.66
N GLU A 483 6.39 24.88 4.65
CA GLU A 483 6.09 25.30 3.28
C GLU A 483 6.28 24.20 2.25
N LYS A 484 5.37 24.21 1.32
CA LYS A 484 5.10 23.62 -0.01
C LYS A 484 6.24 22.88 -0.72
N LYS A 485 5.85 21.81 -1.39
CA LYS A 485 6.50 20.92 -2.38
C LYS A 485 7.56 21.48 -3.35
N GLN A 486 7.99 22.72 -3.25
CA GLN A 486 9.04 23.32 -4.08
C GLN A 486 10.46 23.06 -3.59
N ASP A 487 10.64 22.58 -2.35
CA ASP A 487 11.96 22.37 -1.74
C ASP A 487 12.52 20.96 -1.94
N GLU A 488 11.72 20.06 -2.46
CA GLU A 488 12.11 18.65 -2.67
C GLU A 488 13.22 18.47 -3.71
N TYR A 489 13.43 19.42 -4.65
CA TYR A 489 14.42 19.22 -5.71
C TYR A 489 15.87 19.20 -5.21
N GLN A 490 16.23 20.10 -4.30
CA GLN A 490 17.60 20.16 -3.76
C GLN A 490 17.88 19.03 -2.78
N GLU A 491 16.89 18.67 -1.95
CA GLU A 491 16.96 17.51 -1.06
C GLU A 491 17.06 16.22 -1.87
N LYS A 492 16.27 16.10 -2.94
CA LYS A 492 16.31 15.00 -3.90
C LYS A 492 17.66 14.88 -4.59
N ASP A 493 18.26 16.03 -4.99
CA ASP A 493 19.53 16.03 -5.70
C ASP A 493 20.68 15.56 -4.80
N LEU A 494 20.73 16.01 -3.54
CA LEU A 494 21.69 15.54 -2.54
C LEU A 494 21.52 14.02 -2.28
N ALA A 495 20.30 13.55 -2.08
CA ALA A 495 20.02 12.12 -1.89
C ALA A 495 20.43 11.29 -3.13
N ARG A 496 20.20 11.82 -4.36
CA ARG A 496 20.62 11.19 -5.60
C ARG A 496 22.14 11.02 -5.67
N ILE A 497 22.90 12.04 -5.31
CA ILE A 497 24.37 11.98 -5.32
C ILE A 497 24.86 10.93 -4.31
N ILE A 498 24.28 10.86 -3.12
CA ILE A 498 24.60 9.84 -2.11
C ILE A 498 24.35 8.43 -2.66
N VAL A 499 23.19 8.18 -3.26
CA VAL A 499 22.82 6.87 -3.81
C VAL A 499 23.75 6.45 -4.96
N MET A 500 24.17 7.40 -5.80
CA MET A 500 24.99 7.10 -6.98
C MET A 500 26.49 7.00 -6.64
N ALA A 501 26.99 7.77 -5.69
CA ALA A 501 28.42 7.97 -5.51
C ALA A 501 28.86 8.17 -4.05
N GLY A 502 28.02 7.90 -3.05
CA GLY A 502 28.34 8.19 -1.65
C GLY A 502 29.68 7.63 -1.15
N ASN A 503 30.06 6.43 -1.61
CA ASN A 503 31.36 5.80 -1.27
C ASN A 503 32.50 6.15 -2.23
N HIS A 504 32.25 7.03 -3.20
CA HIS A 504 33.29 7.41 -4.15
C HIS A 504 34.30 8.36 -3.50
N ASP A 505 35.58 8.08 -3.68
CA ASP A 505 36.67 8.93 -3.19
C ASP A 505 36.81 10.15 -4.11
N ILE A 506 36.86 11.32 -3.51
CA ILE A 506 37.07 12.61 -4.18
C ILE A 506 38.20 13.37 -3.49
N THR A 507 38.86 14.22 -4.21
CA THR A 507 39.91 15.10 -3.66
C THR A 507 39.29 16.48 -3.42
N ASP A 508 39.40 17.00 -2.20
CA ASP A 508 38.93 18.32 -1.81
C ASP A 508 39.93 19.45 -2.23
N GLU A 509 39.63 20.69 -1.86
CA GLU A 509 40.48 21.86 -2.16
C GLU A 509 41.83 21.87 -1.41
N GLU A 510 41.96 21.03 -0.37
CA GLU A 510 43.17 20.89 0.45
C GLU A 510 44.00 19.64 0.06
N ASP A 511 43.72 19.02 -1.10
CA ASP A 511 44.31 17.78 -1.59
C ASP A 511 44.05 16.56 -0.67
N GLN A 512 43.04 16.58 0.17
CA GLN A 512 42.63 15.45 1.00
C GLN A 512 41.67 14.55 0.26
N VAL A 513 41.84 13.23 0.38
CA VAL A 513 40.93 12.24 -0.18
C VAL A 513 39.81 12.00 0.84
N ILE A 514 38.58 12.34 0.48
CA ILE A 514 37.38 12.16 1.30
C ILE A 514 36.28 11.47 0.48
N LYS A 515 35.33 10.82 1.13
CA LYS A 515 34.17 10.24 0.45
C LYS A 515 33.10 11.30 0.17
N VAL A 516 32.37 11.12 -0.92
CA VAL A 516 31.26 12.02 -1.31
C VAL A 516 30.22 12.13 -0.19
N ALA A 517 29.90 11.03 0.50
CA ALA A 517 28.95 11.05 1.61
C ALA A 517 29.44 11.89 2.78
N ASP A 518 30.75 11.83 3.09
CA ASP A 518 31.35 12.60 4.17
C ASP A 518 31.35 14.09 3.83
N LEU A 519 31.69 14.43 2.59
CA LEU A 519 31.61 15.83 2.12
C LEU A 519 30.20 16.39 2.25
N ILE A 520 29.20 15.65 1.78
CA ILE A 520 27.80 16.14 1.83
C ILE A 520 27.33 16.26 3.27
N TYR A 521 27.46 15.20 4.07
CA TYR A 521 26.95 15.17 5.45
C TYR A 521 27.60 16.21 6.33
N SER A 522 28.93 16.34 6.33
CA SER A 522 29.65 17.34 7.13
C SER A 522 29.26 18.78 6.78
N ASN A 523 28.93 19.05 5.52
CA ASN A 523 28.50 20.38 5.09
C ASN A 523 27.04 20.72 5.36
N ILE A 524 26.17 19.73 5.60
CA ILE A 524 24.74 19.99 5.84
C ILE A 524 24.27 19.51 7.22
N PHE A 525 25.16 19.01 8.06
CA PHE A 525 24.85 18.46 9.39
C PHE A 525 24.02 19.42 10.25
N ASP A 526 24.34 20.70 10.25
CA ASP A 526 23.66 21.77 11.00
C ASP A 526 22.26 22.08 10.47
N VAL A 527 21.99 21.78 9.18
CA VAL A 527 20.74 22.09 8.49
C VAL A 527 19.93 20.86 8.10
N ILE A 528 20.42 19.65 8.35
CA ILE A 528 19.74 18.38 7.99
C ILE A 528 18.39 18.20 8.70
N GLN A 529 18.24 18.77 9.90
CA GLN A 529 16.99 18.76 10.65
C GLN A 529 15.85 19.53 9.95
N TYR A 530 16.17 20.39 8.99
CA TYR A 530 15.23 21.19 8.22
C TYR A 530 14.86 20.59 6.87
N PHE A 531 15.20 19.32 6.63
CA PHE A 531 14.72 18.60 5.47
C PHE A 531 13.19 18.47 5.52
N ASN A 532 12.53 18.67 4.40
CA ASN A 532 11.08 18.55 4.28
C ASN A 532 10.64 17.12 3.97
N ASN A 533 11.55 16.30 3.42
CA ASN A 533 11.29 14.92 3.05
C ASN A 533 12.14 13.97 3.90
N ASP A 534 11.49 13.24 4.80
CA ASP A 534 12.13 12.30 5.73
C ASP A 534 12.87 11.16 5.00
N MET A 535 12.42 10.73 3.80
CA MET A 535 13.10 9.72 3.01
C MET A 535 14.47 10.21 2.54
N TYR A 536 14.56 11.43 2.00
CA TYR A 536 15.85 11.99 1.54
C TYR A 536 16.81 12.23 2.71
N LYS A 537 16.30 12.71 3.83
CA LYS A 537 17.08 12.84 5.07
C LYS A 537 17.69 11.51 5.49
N ARG A 538 16.86 10.45 5.54
CA ARG A 538 17.30 9.10 5.91
C ARG A 538 18.36 8.56 4.96
N ILE A 539 18.18 8.72 3.63
CA ILE A 539 19.18 8.30 2.64
C ILE A 539 20.55 8.94 2.91
N ILE A 540 20.56 10.23 3.26
CA ILE A 540 21.82 10.95 3.55
C ILE A 540 22.46 10.45 4.84
N GLU A 541 21.66 10.30 5.92
CA GLU A 541 22.16 9.80 7.21
C GLU A 541 22.66 8.34 7.12
N GLU A 542 21.99 7.48 6.37
CA GLU A 542 22.42 6.10 6.13
C GLU A 542 23.64 6.03 5.21
N GLY A 543 23.66 6.84 4.16
CA GLY A 543 24.81 6.91 3.26
C GLY A 543 26.09 7.33 3.99
N PHE A 544 26.01 8.28 4.92
CA PHE A 544 27.13 8.67 5.78
C PHE A 544 27.56 7.52 6.71
N LYS A 545 26.63 6.82 7.37
CA LYS A 545 26.98 5.66 8.21
C LYS A 545 27.67 4.54 7.45
N ILE A 546 27.28 4.35 6.20
CA ILE A 546 27.91 3.33 5.33
C ILE A 546 29.32 3.78 4.92
N SER A 547 29.54 5.08 4.66
CA SER A 547 30.87 5.58 4.33
C SER A 547 31.88 5.45 5.48
N GLU A 548 31.41 5.55 6.74
CA GLU A 548 32.21 5.37 7.94
C GLU A 548 32.45 3.89 8.32
N ALA A 549 31.68 2.95 7.76
CA ALA A 549 31.78 1.54 8.10
C ALA A 549 33.13 0.94 7.64
N ALA A 550 33.73 0.07 8.47
CA ALA A 550 35.00 -0.58 8.18
C ALA A 550 34.91 -1.65 7.06
N GLU A 551 33.70 -2.06 6.68
CA GLU A 551 33.45 -3.01 5.58
C GLU A 551 33.12 -2.25 4.30
N GLU A 552 33.70 -2.65 3.17
CA GLU A 552 33.36 -2.12 1.85
C GLU A 552 31.94 -2.56 1.44
N VAL A 553 30.94 -1.81 1.86
CA VAL A 553 29.56 -1.98 1.41
C VAL A 553 29.34 -1.18 0.13
N ASN A 554 28.86 -1.83 -0.93
CA ASN A 554 28.45 -1.12 -2.14
C ASN A 554 27.19 -0.29 -1.85
N ILE A 555 27.31 1.03 -1.81
CA ILE A 555 26.23 1.93 -1.44
C ILE A 555 25.04 1.87 -2.41
N VAL A 556 25.30 1.65 -3.70
CA VAL A 556 24.27 1.49 -4.73
C VAL A 556 23.43 0.24 -4.44
N ASP A 557 24.12 -0.89 -4.19
CA ASP A 557 23.47 -2.16 -3.89
C ASP A 557 22.67 -2.09 -2.59
N HIS A 558 23.19 -1.39 -1.57
CA HIS A 558 22.50 -1.19 -0.31
C HIS A 558 21.14 -0.48 -0.52
N PHE A 559 21.13 0.67 -1.21
CA PHE A 559 19.89 1.41 -1.43
C PHE A 559 18.95 0.76 -2.45
N VAL A 560 19.46 0.08 -3.46
CA VAL A 560 18.62 -0.67 -4.41
C VAL A 560 17.90 -1.84 -3.73
N ARG A 561 18.54 -2.45 -2.73
CA ARG A 561 18.00 -3.60 -1.95
C ARG A 561 17.37 -3.18 -0.62
N HIS A 562 17.17 -1.90 -0.39
CA HIS A 562 16.67 -1.38 0.87
C HIS A 562 15.28 -1.93 1.23
N GLU A 563 15.04 -2.21 2.52
CA GLU A 563 13.77 -2.77 3.03
C GLU A 563 12.57 -1.85 2.74
N ASP A 564 12.80 -0.54 2.79
CA ASP A 564 11.79 0.46 2.42
C ASP A 564 11.67 0.55 0.90
N GLN A 565 10.49 0.19 0.40
CA GLN A 565 10.21 0.18 -1.04
C GLN A 565 10.32 1.57 -1.71
N GLU A 566 10.07 2.65 -0.98
CA GLU A 566 10.19 4.02 -1.52
C GLU A 566 11.67 4.38 -1.73
N VAL A 567 12.54 4.01 -0.78
CA VAL A 567 14.00 4.19 -0.87
C VAL A 567 14.57 3.36 -2.01
N SER A 568 14.19 2.07 -2.09
CA SER A 568 14.63 1.16 -3.16
C SER A 568 14.18 1.66 -4.54
N ALA A 569 12.92 2.08 -4.71
CA ALA A 569 12.42 2.61 -5.97
C ALA A 569 13.16 3.88 -6.40
N PHE A 570 13.43 4.79 -5.45
CA PHE A 570 14.22 5.99 -5.71
C PHE A 570 15.65 5.67 -6.15
N ALA A 571 16.31 4.71 -5.48
CA ALA A 571 17.66 4.29 -5.83
C ALA A 571 17.74 3.66 -7.23
N ILE A 572 16.74 2.86 -7.61
CA ILE A 572 16.61 2.30 -8.95
C ILE A 572 16.45 3.39 -9.99
N ASP A 573 15.58 4.37 -9.74
CA ASP A 573 15.37 5.50 -10.65
C ASP A 573 16.65 6.33 -10.85
N CYS A 574 17.45 6.54 -9.80
CA CYS A 574 18.72 7.25 -9.88
C CYS A 574 19.75 6.49 -10.74
N ASN A 575 19.73 5.15 -10.70
CA ASN A 575 20.74 4.31 -11.37
C ASN A 575 20.31 3.81 -12.76
N THR A 576 19.07 4.08 -13.21
CA THR A 576 18.57 3.68 -14.53
C THR A 576 18.40 4.88 -15.44
N SER A 577 18.96 4.83 -16.64
CA SER A 577 18.75 5.83 -17.69
C SER A 577 18.00 5.22 -18.88
N LYS A 578 17.01 5.97 -19.40
CA LYS A 578 16.27 5.58 -20.61
C LYS A 578 17.16 5.66 -21.88
N TYR A 579 18.20 6.47 -21.83
CA TYR A 579 19.12 6.72 -22.96
C TYR A 579 20.54 6.36 -22.53
N GLU A 580 21.24 5.57 -23.34
CA GLU A 580 22.68 5.37 -23.21
C GLU A 580 23.40 6.59 -23.78
N TYR A 581 24.40 7.10 -23.07
CA TYR A 581 25.30 8.11 -23.62
C TYR A 581 26.03 7.52 -24.82
N ALA A 582 25.86 8.10 -26.00
CA ALA A 582 26.65 7.75 -27.15
C ALA A 582 28.10 8.18 -26.87
N ASN A 583 29.05 7.21 -26.88
CA ASN A 583 30.45 7.51 -26.70
C ASN A 583 31.01 8.18 -27.97
N TRP A 584 30.84 9.50 -28.07
CA TRP A 584 31.29 10.30 -29.19
C TRP A 584 32.83 10.44 -29.23
N GLU A 585 33.52 10.29 -28.10
CA GLU A 585 34.97 10.29 -28.04
C GLU A 585 35.58 9.12 -28.84
N SER A 586 34.91 7.98 -28.85
CA SER A 586 35.31 6.83 -29.66
C SER A 586 35.15 7.04 -31.17
N LYS A 587 34.46 8.12 -31.57
CA LYS A 587 34.20 8.53 -32.96
C LYS A 587 34.99 9.77 -33.34
N GLU A 588 35.98 10.21 -32.57
CA GLU A 588 36.80 11.41 -32.75
C GLU A 588 36.00 12.72 -32.85
N VAL A 589 34.79 12.72 -32.26
CA VAL A 589 33.94 13.93 -32.19
C VAL A 589 34.11 14.55 -30.81
N SER A 590 34.87 15.64 -30.72
CA SER A 590 35.00 16.45 -29.51
C SER A 590 33.74 17.29 -29.35
N LEU A 591 32.86 16.92 -28.42
CA LEU A 591 31.73 17.74 -28.03
C LEU A 591 32.14 18.62 -26.83
N GLN A 592 31.88 19.91 -26.91
CA GLN A 592 31.93 20.83 -25.75
C GLN A 592 30.75 20.55 -24.82
N THR A 593 30.66 19.31 -24.30
CA THR A 593 29.63 18.90 -23.33
C THR A 593 30.24 18.83 -21.95
N GLN A 594 29.39 19.00 -20.92
CA GLN A 594 29.83 18.80 -19.54
C GLN A 594 30.41 17.38 -19.38
N PRO A 595 31.46 17.22 -18.56
CA PRO A 595 32.02 15.90 -18.27
C PRO A 595 30.94 14.95 -17.76
N VAL A 596 31.11 13.65 -18.05
CA VAL A 596 30.19 12.62 -17.49
C VAL A 596 30.09 12.74 -15.97
N PRO A 597 28.94 12.52 -15.36
CA PRO A 597 28.72 12.68 -13.92
C PRO A 597 29.79 12.00 -13.07
N GLU A 598 30.26 10.82 -13.47
CA GLU A 598 31.30 10.02 -12.80
C GLU A 598 32.66 10.74 -12.66
N LYS A 599 32.91 11.78 -13.46
CA LYS A 599 34.16 12.58 -13.38
C LYS A 599 33.99 13.90 -12.62
N ASN A 600 32.82 14.17 -12.06
CA ASN A 600 32.49 15.52 -11.55
C ASN A 600 31.74 15.52 -10.20
N PHE A 601 31.76 14.42 -9.45
CA PHE A 601 31.02 14.29 -8.19
C PHE A 601 31.36 15.34 -7.15
N TYR A 602 32.62 15.82 -7.10
CA TYR A 602 33.00 16.92 -6.21
C TYR A 602 32.23 18.19 -6.52
N LEU A 603 32.28 18.66 -7.77
CA LEU A 603 31.62 19.90 -8.19
C LEU A 603 30.08 19.79 -8.07
N ASP A 604 29.51 18.64 -8.44
CA ASP A 604 28.07 18.39 -8.31
C ASP A 604 27.64 18.43 -6.85
N SER A 605 28.43 17.83 -5.96
CA SER A 605 28.17 17.82 -4.50
C SER A 605 28.21 19.23 -3.94
N ILE A 606 29.28 20.00 -4.21
CA ILE A 606 29.48 21.35 -3.71
C ILE A 606 28.37 22.29 -4.23
N GLN A 607 28.02 22.22 -5.52
CA GLN A 607 26.94 23.03 -6.08
C GLN A 607 25.59 22.70 -5.47
N SER A 608 25.28 21.40 -5.27
CA SER A 608 24.01 20.98 -4.66
C SER A 608 23.92 21.38 -3.19
N ILE A 609 25.01 21.31 -2.43
CA ILE A 609 25.10 21.80 -1.05
C ILE A 609 24.83 23.30 -0.98
N TYR A 610 25.52 24.12 -1.79
CA TYR A 610 25.32 25.56 -1.78
C TYR A 610 23.92 25.97 -2.23
N ARG A 611 23.36 25.32 -3.25
CA ARG A 611 21.97 25.55 -3.70
C ARG A 611 20.96 25.23 -2.58
N PHE A 612 21.18 24.14 -1.87
CA PHE A 612 20.35 23.77 -0.74
C PHE A 612 20.46 24.82 0.40
N LYS A 613 21.67 25.16 0.83
CA LYS A 613 21.91 26.18 1.86
C LYS A 613 21.33 27.55 1.46
N LEU A 614 21.55 28.02 0.23
CA LEU A 614 21.01 29.27 -0.26
C LEU A 614 19.49 29.32 -0.18
N LYS A 615 18.84 28.21 -0.52
CA LYS A 615 17.38 28.11 -0.46
C LYS A 615 16.87 28.16 0.98
N LYS A 616 17.52 27.45 1.92
CA LYS A 616 17.14 27.49 3.33
C LYS A 616 17.35 28.88 3.93
N VAL A 617 18.46 29.55 3.63
CA VAL A 617 18.72 30.93 4.06
C VAL A 617 17.65 31.89 3.52
N ASN A 618 17.27 31.77 2.24
CA ASN A 618 16.20 32.60 1.67
C ASN A 618 14.84 32.39 2.34
N GLN A 619 14.54 31.16 2.79
CA GLN A 619 13.33 30.87 3.54
C GLN A 619 13.32 31.56 4.90
N VAL A 620 14.43 31.44 5.64
CA VAL A 620 14.57 32.11 6.97
C VAL A 620 14.50 33.63 6.83
N LEU A 621 15.19 34.21 5.84
CA LEU A 621 15.13 35.65 5.57
C LEU A 621 13.69 36.11 5.26
N LYS A 622 12.94 35.35 4.50
CA LYS A 622 11.53 35.67 4.17
C LYS A 622 10.64 35.62 5.42
N GLU A 623 10.87 34.68 6.34
CA GLU A 623 10.12 34.56 7.59
C GLU A 623 10.50 35.67 8.57
N LEU A 624 11.80 35.97 8.71
CA LEU A 624 12.27 37.08 9.51
C LEU A 624 11.74 38.43 8.99
N GLY A 625 11.75 38.64 7.68
CA GLY A 625 11.16 39.81 7.07
C GLY A 625 9.66 39.98 7.35
N LYS A 626 8.89 38.88 7.35
CA LYS A 626 7.48 38.91 7.75
C LYS A 626 7.35 39.25 9.23
N ARG A 627 8.15 38.60 10.08
CA ARG A 627 8.13 38.82 11.51
C ARG A 627 8.49 40.27 11.89
N ILE A 628 9.48 40.88 11.22
CA ILE A 628 9.84 42.28 11.41
C ILE A 628 8.65 43.20 11.04
N ASN A 629 7.91 42.87 9.98
CA ASN A 629 6.76 43.68 9.58
C ASN A 629 5.55 43.51 10.52
N ASP A 630 5.43 42.36 11.19
CA ASP A 630 4.32 42.07 12.11
C ASP A 630 4.58 42.50 13.56
N LEU A 631 5.82 42.85 13.91
CA LEU A 631 6.18 43.38 15.24
C LEU A 631 5.70 44.83 15.36
N THR A 632 4.87 45.08 16.37
CA THR A 632 4.46 46.45 16.76
C THR A 632 5.58 47.21 17.44
N THR A 633 5.58 48.54 17.36
CA THR A 633 6.60 49.44 17.90
C THR A 633 6.79 49.38 19.43
N ASP A 634 6.08 48.53 20.12
CA ASP A 634 6.06 48.44 21.59
C ASP A 634 7.15 47.52 22.18
N ASP A 635 7.92 46.78 21.38
CA ASP A 635 9.06 45.96 21.82
C ASP A 635 10.34 46.21 20.97
N PRO A 636 11.12 47.27 21.28
CA PRO A 636 12.30 47.62 20.50
C PRO A 636 13.45 46.60 20.57
N THR A 637 13.54 45.80 21.62
CA THR A 637 14.59 44.78 21.78
C THR A 637 14.37 43.60 20.82
N SER A 638 13.15 43.10 20.72
CA SER A 638 12.80 42.00 19.81
C SER A 638 12.92 42.40 18.31
N ILE A 639 12.69 43.68 18.00
CA ILE A 639 12.91 44.20 16.62
C ILE A 639 14.42 44.28 16.30
N ASN A 640 15.25 44.75 17.21
CA ASN A 640 16.68 44.81 16.99
C ASN A 640 17.34 43.44 16.84
N ASP A 641 16.96 42.45 17.64
CA ASP A 641 17.44 41.08 17.53
C ASP A 641 17.03 40.45 16.16
N ALA A 642 15.81 40.71 15.70
CA ALA A 642 15.34 40.23 14.41
C ALA A 642 16.04 40.89 13.21
N LEU A 643 16.38 42.19 13.33
CA LEU A 643 17.14 42.95 12.34
C LEU A 643 18.60 42.51 12.26
N GLU A 644 19.22 42.25 13.40
CA GLU A 644 20.59 41.71 13.47
C GLU A 644 20.67 40.34 12.82
N GLY A 645 19.76 39.39 13.16
CA GLY A 645 19.68 38.10 12.54
C GLY A 645 19.40 38.16 11.03
N TYR A 646 18.57 39.13 10.56
CA TYR A 646 18.33 39.35 9.15
C TYR A 646 19.60 39.83 8.43
N LYS A 647 20.38 40.69 9.04
CA LYS A 647 21.65 41.20 8.48
C LYS A 647 22.68 40.08 8.37
N GLU A 648 22.89 39.31 9.44
CA GLU A 648 23.83 38.18 9.44
C GLU A 648 23.47 37.13 8.35
N LEU A 649 22.20 36.76 8.26
CA LEU A 649 21.74 35.81 7.22
C LEU A 649 21.85 36.38 5.82
N SER A 650 21.74 37.71 5.65
CA SER A 650 21.94 38.36 4.35
C SER A 650 23.40 38.34 3.92
N GLU A 651 24.34 38.44 4.83
CA GLU A 651 25.79 38.30 4.59
C GLU A 651 26.11 36.85 4.20
N ILE A 652 25.57 35.86 4.92
CA ILE A 652 25.69 34.42 4.57
C ILE A 652 25.10 34.12 3.19
N LYS A 653 23.92 34.69 2.86
CA LYS A 653 23.32 34.58 1.53
C LYS A 653 24.27 35.05 0.44
N LYS A 654 24.92 36.20 0.66
CA LYS A 654 25.85 36.80 -0.30
C LYS A 654 27.07 35.90 -0.50
N ASP A 655 27.70 35.41 0.57
CA ASP A 655 28.84 34.50 0.50
C ASP A 655 28.52 33.22 -0.30
N ILE A 656 27.36 32.60 -0.03
CA ILE A 656 26.91 31.39 -0.75
C ILE A 656 26.66 31.69 -2.23
N ALA A 657 26.06 32.85 -2.56
CA ALA A 657 25.77 33.22 -3.93
C ALA A 657 27.06 33.53 -4.72
N ASP A 658 28.03 34.15 -4.10
CA ASP A 658 29.34 34.41 -4.70
C ASP A 658 30.07 33.08 -5.02
N LYS A 659 29.99 32.08 -4.11
CA LYS A 659 30.54 30.73 -4.33
C LYS A 659 29.79 29.96 -5.44
N LEU A 660 28.53 30.23 -5.66
CA LEU A 660 27.74 29.66 -6.76
C LEU A 660 27.94 30.41 -8.09
N GLY A 661 28.61 31.55 -8.12
CA GLY A 661 28.71 32.41 -9.30
C GLY A 661 27.38 32.95 -9.78
N THR A 662 26.38 33.09 -8.90
CA THR A 662 25.04 33.56 -9.21
C THR A 662 24.85 35.01 -8.77
N VAL A 663 24.26 35.82 -9.63
CA VAL A 663 23.87 37.21 -9.29
C VAL A 663 22.67 37.17 -8.36
N ILE A 664 22.80 37.80 -7.18
CA ILE A 664 21.67 37.96 -6.25
C ILE A 664 20.75 39.06 -6.81
N PRO A 665 19.46 38.75 -7.11
CA PRO A 665 18.50 39.78 -7.46
C PRO A 665 18.13 40.63 -6.26
#